data_fbc5cbdcdccac870897cd97e370f4505
#
_entry.id   fbc5cbdcdccac870897cd97e370f4505
#
_cell.length_a   1.000
_cell.length_b   1.000
_cell.length_c   1.000
_cell.angle_alpha   90.00
_cell.angle_beta   90.00
_cell.angle_gamma   90.00
#
_symmetry.space_group_name_H-M   'P 1'
#
loop_
_entity.id
_entity.type
_entity.pdbx_description
1 polymer ?
#
loop_
_entity_poly.entity_id
_entity_poly.type
_entity_poly.pdbx_seq_one_letter_code
_entity_poly.pdbx_strand_id
1 'polypeptide(L)'
;MFFSTALVSSLLVAGTLASPVSIPNAVHEKRTSPPQGWTRRDALDRRAILPMRIALTQGGLDQAPDWLMDVSHPDSEKFGQHWSAKDVAQAFAPSDETVKSVKAWLTSSGIGENRIKQSQSLGWLEFDATVDEAEDLLETKYHVWEHISGQPHVACDEYKIPTHLKKHVDFVTPTVHFDAKIRARDADNSSIKKRDTKSPLGNPNSGSLPKLGQWLGGKNKLIQQLEQCDTQITPNCLRALYEFPPNVYAAPGNSLGIVEYSPQAYVGSDLDIFFANFSTRQVGDRPTLDSIDGGVVQSQVMSFNYNGESDLDLEYAMTLVYPQKVTLYQAGDLVEGASFSDFLDALDGSFCASDDPNFDATYPDPLPGGYKGPKNCGGFAATKVISTSYGYNEYDLTPAYEKRQCNEYMKLGLQGVSFIFSSGDYGVAGNGGQCIAPGAPPAGDYTNTTYTDGTYGRFNPAFPSTCPYITSVGATQVKPGTNIIKALATHTQPEEACETVIYSGGGFSNVFPLPSYQSAAVKGWFKNHPPPYGADRFNNSQQTRGFPDVSANGANYVVAVDGQFALVYGTSASAPVFASILTLINEARLAIGKKSVGFINPTAYAHPEVWNDITQGGNQGCGTPGFSSATGWDPVTGLGTPNFPKLLKLYLSLP
;
A
#
# COMPACT_ATOMS: atom_id res chain seq x y z
N MET A 1 42.27 92.53 -12.66
CA MET A 1 41.08 92.30 -13.51
C MET A 1 41.14 90.92 -14.06
N PHE A 2 40.50 89.96 -13.44
CA PHE A 2 40.15 88.70 -14.06
C PHE A 2 38.89 88.15 -13.38
N PHE A 3 37.81 88.05 -14.12
CA PHE A 3 36.54 87.51 -13.71
C PHE A 3 36.65 85.98 -13.78
N SER A 4 36.31 85.26 -12.75
CA SER A 4 36.17 83.84 -12.74
C SER A 4 34.70 83.45 -12.64
N THR A 5 34.20 82.84 -13.73
CA THR A 5 32.80 82.39 -13.84
C THR A 5 32.74 80.93 -13.29
N ALA A 6 31.99 80.76 -12.22
CA ALA A 6 31.69 79.44 -11.63
C ALA A 6 30.51 78.79 -12.40
N LEU A 7 30.74 77.66 -12.99
CA LEU A 7 29.72 76.81 -13.59
C LEU A 7 29.11 75.90 -12.54
N VAL A 8 27.84 76.08 -12.28
CA VAL A 8 27.05 75.19 -11.39
C VAL A 8 26.47 74.06 -12.26
N SER A 9 27.04 72.88 -12.12
CA SER A 9 26.51 71.67 -12.78
C SER A 9 25.42 71.04 -11.88
N SER A 10 24.17 71.12 -12.32
CA SER A 10 23.02 70.43 -11.71
C SER A 10 23.04 68.97 -12.11
N LEU A 11 23.37 68.05 -11.18
CA LEU A 11 23.13 66.62 -11.34
C LEU A 11 21.63 66.30 -11.16
N LEU A 12 20.94 66.00 -12.25
CA LEU A 12 19.63 65.33 -12.21
C LEU A 12 19.83 63.86 -11.87
N VAL A 13 19.52 63.45 -10.66
CA VAL A 13 19.36 62.04 -10.29
C VAL A 13 18.04 61.57 -10.85
N ALA A 14 18.06 60.90 -11.98
CA ALA A 14 16.91 60.14 -12.47
C ALA A 14 16.74 58.90 -11.60
N GLY A 15 15.85 58.96 -10.64
CA GLY A 15 15.40 57.79 -9.89
C GLY A 15 14.63 56.89 -10.87
N THR A 16 15.27 55.80 -11.32
CA THR A 16 14.57 54.72 -11.99
C THR A 16 13.70 54.04 -10.96
N LEU A 17 12.40 54.31 -10.97
CA LEU A 17 11.38 53.49 -10.32
C LEU A 17 11.44 52.11 -11.03
N ALA A 18 12.17 51.18 -10.47
CA ALA A 18 12.08 49.80 -10.88
C ALA A 18 10.66 49.34 -10.60
N SER A 19 9.84 49.20 -11.62
CA SER A 19 8.57 48.49 -11.51
C SER A 19 8.86 47.09 -10.96
N PRO A 20 8.11 46.62 -9.96
CA PRO A 20 8.28 45.26 -9.47
C PRO A 20 8.14 44.32 -10.68
N VAL A 21 9.18 43.51 -10.92
CA VAL A 21 9.12 42.47 -11.95
C VAL A 21 8.04 41.50 -11.50
N SER A 22 6.90 41.57 -12.17
CA SER A 22 5.82 40.59 -11.96
C SER A 22 6.35 39.23 -12.36
N ILE A 23 6.61 38.36 -11.40
CA ILE A 23 7.00 36.98 -11.67
C ILE A 23 5.75 36.28 -12.22
N PRO A 24 5.78 35.73 -13.43
CA PRO A 24 4.60 35.11 -14.02
C PRO A 24 4.19 33.86 -13.26
N ASN A 25 2.89 33.69 -13.02
CA ASN A 25 2.32 32.46 -12.55
C ASN A 25 2.32 31.41 -13.68
N ALA A 26 2.51 30.16 -13.32
CA ALA A 26 2.45 29.04 -14.25
C ALA A 26 1.50 27.97 -13.70
N VAL A 27 0.80 27.28 -14.58
CA VAL A 27 -0.03 26.13 -14.20
C VAL A 27 0.83 25.16 -13.41
N HIS A 28 0.38 24.86 -12.18
CA HIS A 28 1.02 23.89 -11.30
C HIS A 28 0.44 22.51 -11.53
N GLU A 29 -0.87 22.40 -11.37
CA GLU A 29 -1.61 21.19 -11.70
C GLU A 29 -2.83 21.54 -12.56
N LYS A 30 -3.21 20.60 -13.40
CA LYS A 30 -4.37 20.72 -14.29
C LYS A 30 -4.97 19.34 -14.54
N ARG A 31 -6.28 19.29 -14.51
CA ARG A 31 -7.06 18.13 -14.93
C ARG A 31 -7.42 18.24 -16.40
N THR A 32 -7.38 17.11 -17.09
CA THR A 32 -7.75 17.02 -18.50
C THR A 32 -9.24 16.76 -18.72
N SER A 33 -9.89 16.06 -17.76
CA SER A 33 -11.32 15.73 -17.79
C SER A 33 -11.87 15.52 -16.37
N PRO A 34 -13.18 15.73 -16.15
CA PRO A 34 -13.81 15.36 -14.90
C PRO A 34 -13.71 13.85 -14.66
N PRO A 35 -13.52 13.36 -13.41
CA PRO A 35 -13.58 11.94 -13.13
C PRO A 35 -14.96 11.36 -13.43
N GLN A 36 -15.01 10.07 -13.69
CA GLN A 36 -16.25 9.38 -13.99
C GLN A 36 -17.22 9.45 -12.81
N GLY A 37 -18.48 9.81 -13.11
CA GLY A 37 -19.51 9.92 -12.09
C GLY A 37 -19.67 11.32 -11.49
N TRP A 38 -18.76 12.25 -11.76
CA TRP A 38 -18.82 13.62 -11.26
C TRP A 38 -19.39 14.59 -12.29
N THR A 39 -20.30 15.43 -11.85
CA THR A 39 -20.94 16.47 -12.69
C THR A 39 -20.73 17.82 -12.05
N ARG A 40 -20.19 18.76 -12.82
CA ARG A 40 -20.00 20.16 -12.38
C ARG A 40 -21.36 20.83 -12.17
N ARG A 41 -21.52 21.49 -11.02
CA ARG A 41 -22.67 22.28 -10.62
C ARG A 41 -22.29 23.77 -10.59
N ASP A 42 -22.86 24.49 -9.65
CA ASP A 42 -22.72 25.93 -9.51
C ASP A 42 -21.32 26.35 -9.06
N ALA A 43 -20.99 27.63 -9.24
CA ALA A 43 -19.84 28.26 -8.60
C ALA A 43 -20.01 28.26 -7.08
N LEU A 44 -18.92 28.11 -6.35
CA LEU A 44 -18.96 28.17 -4.88
C LEU A 44 -19.21 29.59 -4.40
N ASP A 45 -19.92 29.76 -3.25
CA ASP A 45 -20.09 31.08 -2.64
C ASP A 45 -18.73 31.72 -2.33
N ARG A 46 -18.49 32.89 -2.86
CA ARG A 46 -17.22 33.61 -2.73
C ARG A 46 -16.77 33.86 -1.28
N ARG A 47 -17.71 33.87 -0.33
CA ARG A 47 -17.46 34.04 1.09
C ARG A 47 -17.33 32.74 1.88
N ALA A 48 -17.56 31.60 1.24
CA ALA A 48 -17.31 30.31 1.88
C ALA A 48 -15.83 30.19 2.27
N ILE A 49 -15.57 29.55 3.38
CA ILE A 49 -14.19 29.32 3.87
C ILE A 49 -13.69 27.97 3.37
N LEU A 50 -12.51 27.99 2.78
CA LEU A 50 -11.78 26.80 2.37
C LEU A 50 -10.60 26.60 3.33
N PRO A 51 -10.44 25.40 3.91
CA PRO A 51 -9.26 25.02 4.68
C PRO A 51 -8.11 24.71 3.72
N MET A 52 -7.33 25.74 3.38
CA MET A 52 -6.24 25.62 2.42
C MET A 52 -5.01 25.01 3.07
N ARG A 53 -4.36 24.10 2.33
CA ARG A 53 -3.10 23.49 2.71
C ARG A 53 -2.13 23.48 1.53
N ILE A 54 -0.88 23.81 1.78
CA ILE A 54 0.19 23.78 0.79
C ILE A 54 1.23 22.74 1.22
N ALA A 55 1.36 21.70 0.44
CA ALA A 55 2.42 20.71 0.60
C ALA A 55 3.76 21.30 0.19
N LEU A 56 4.70 21.33 1.11
CA LEU A 56 6.05 21.80 0.87
C LEU A 56 6.94 20.66 0.39
N THR A 57 7.80 20.92 -0.57
CA THR A 57 8.77 19.95 -1.03
C THR A 57 9.67 19.50 0.12
N GLN A 58 9.70 18.20 0.34
CA GLN A 58 10.45 17.60 1.44
C GLN A 58 11.96 17.61 1.15
N GLY A 59 12.75 17.79 2.21
CA GLY A 59 14.20 17.59 2.17
C GLY A 59 14.57 16.11 2.24
N GLY A 60 15.83 15.79 1.95
CA GLY A 60 16.41 14.48 2.21
C GLY A 60 15.92 13.30 1.35
N LEU A 61 14.89 13.47 0.50
CA LEU A 61 14.30 12.38 -0.30
C LEU A 61 15.33 11.68 -1.21
N ASP A 62 16.28 12.42 -1.77
CA ASP A 62 17.33 11.86 -2.63
C ASP A 62 18.29 10.94 -1.87
N GLN A 63 18.46 11.16 -0.56
CA GLN A 63 19.36 10.40 0.31
C GLN A 63 18.62 9.28 1.07
N ALA A 64 17.32 9.36 1.16
CA ALA A 64 16.50 8.47 1.97
C ALA A 64 16.61 6.98 1.60
N PRO A 65 16.73 6.59 0.32
CA PRO A 65 17.00 5.20 -0.03
C PRO A 65 18.31 4.68 0.60
N ASP A 66 19.37 5.48 0.62
CA ASP A 66 20.64 5.11 1.24
C ASP A 66 20.52 4.99 2.76
N TRP A 67 19.77 5.90 3.41
CA TRP A 67 19.49 5.80 4.84
C TRP A 67 18.70 4.54 5.20
N LEU A 68 17.72 4.17 4.36
CA LEU A 68 16.99 2.93 4.57
C LEU A 68 17.88 1.71 4.37
N MET A 69 18.78 1.73 3.37
CA MET A 69 19.78 0.69 3.19
C MET A 69 20.74 0.59 4.40
N ASP A 70 21.15 1.71 4.98
CA ASP A 70 21.99 1.75 6.18
C ASP A 70 21.39 0.93 7.34
N VAL A 71 20.08 1.00 7.56
CA VAL A 71 19.43 0.29 8.68
C VAL A 71 18.90 -1.09 8.32
N SER A 72 18.91 -1.48 7.01
CA SER A 72 18.23 -2.68 6.49
C SER A 72 19.14 -3.66 5.74
N HIS A 73 20.30 -3.20 5.25
CA HIS A 73 21.22 -4.08 4.50
C HIS A 73 22.04 -4.94 5.47
N PRO A 74 22.18 -6.27 5.23
CA PRO A 74 22.81 -7.19 6.17
C PRO A 74 24.31 -6.87 6.43
N ASP A 75 25.00 -6.28 5.46
CA ASP A 75 26.42 -5.89 5.57
C ASP A 75 26.60 -4.51 6.21
N SER A 76 25.55 -3.80 6.57
CA SER A 76 25.65 -2.50 7.20
C SER A 76 25.97 -2.62 8.69
N GLU A 77 26.96 -1.86 9.16
CA GLU A 77 27.26 -1.72 10.60
C GLU A 77 26.10 -1.09 11.38
N LYS A 78 25.18 -0.42 10.68
CA LYS A 78 23.98 0.21 11.25
C LYS A 78 22.72 -0.66 11.16
N PHE A 79 22.83 -1.92 10.73
CA PHE A 79 21.69 -2.82 10.63
C PHE A 79 20.87 -2.82 11.95
N GLY A 80 19.56 -2.62 11.84
CA GLY A 80 18.64 -2.59 12.98
C GLY A 80 18.73 -1.33 13.86
N GLN A 81 19.60 -0.35 13.54
CA GLN A 81 19.66 0.93 14.24
C GLN A 81 18.55 1.88 13.73
N HIS A 82 17.29 1.48 13.93
CA HIS A 82 16.14 2.22 13.44
C HIS A 82 16.07 3.62 14.07
N TRP A 83 15.54 4.56 13.29
CA TRP A 83 15.41 5.96 13.65
C TRP A 83 14.19 6.18 14.56
N SER A 84 14.22 7.26 15.34
CA SER A 84 13.01 7.74 16.01
C SER A 84 12.12 8.53 15.02
N ALA A 85 10.83 8.62 15.30
CA ALA A 85 9.90 9.46 14.52
C ALA A 85 10.38 10.92 14.45
N LYS A 86 11.01 11.42 15.53
CA LYS A 86 11.58 12.76 15.57
C LYS A 86 12.76 12.92 14.60
N ASP A 87 13.66 11.92 14.53
CA ASP A 87 14.79 11.96 13.61
C ASP A 87 14.31 11.93 12.16
N VAL A 88 13.29 11.12 11.86
CA VAL A 88 12.62 11.08 10.55
C VAL A 88 12.01 12.44 10.21
N ALA A 89 11.19 13.02 11.08
CA ALA A 89 10.57 14.32 10.84
C ALA A 89 11.61 15.42 10.57
N GLN A 90 12.75 15.41 11.27
CA GLN A 90 13.83 16.37 11.04
C GLN A 90 14.58 16.15 9.73
N ALA A 91 14.85 14.89 9.36
CA ALA A 91 15.59 14.56 8.14
C ALA A 91 14.81 14.91 6.86
N PHE A 92 13.49 14.80 6.92
CA PHE A 92 12.58 15.10 5.79
C PHE A 92 11.95 16.51 5.85
N ALA A 93 12.31 17.33 6.83
CA ALA A 93 11.80 18.69 6.91
C ALA A 93 12.11 19.49 5.65
N PRO A 94 11.16 20.31 5.15
CA PRO A 94 11.42 21.27 4.09
C PRO A 94 12.56 22.23 4.48
N SER A 95 13.30 22.70 3.49
CA SER A 95 14.34 23.70 3.75
C SER A 95 13.76 25.01 4.29
N ASP A 96 14.52 25.71 5.11
CA ASP A 96 14.16 27.06 5.58
C ASP A 96 13.83 28.02 4.42
N GLU A 97 14.54 27.89 3.29
CA GLU A 97 14.27 28.66 2.07
C GLU A 97 12.87 28.36 1.53
N THR A 98 12.49 27.08 1.48
CA THR A 98 11.17 26.62 1.04
C THR A 98 10.08 27.24 1.91
N VAL A 99 10.17 27.07 3.23
CA VAL A 99 9.18 27.60 4.18
C VAL A 99 9.05 29.13 4.07
N LYS A 100 10.18 29.85 4.05
CA LYS A 100 10.22 31.30 3.96
C LYS A 100 9.66 31.81 2.63
N SER A 101 10.00 31.18 1.51
CA SER A 101 9.56 31.57 0.18
C SER A 101 8.04 31.43 0.02
N VAL A 102 7.47 30.31 0.47
CA VAL A 102 6.02 30.08 0.38
C VAL A 102 5.25 30.98 1.36
N LYS A 103 5.73 31.17 2.61
CA LYS A 103 5.12 32.11 3.55
C LYS A 103 5.14 33.57 3.02
N ALA A 104 6.24 33.99 2.39
CA ALA A 104 6.34 35.32 1.79
C ALA A 104 5.35 35.51 0.63
N TRP A 105 5.15 34.47 -0.19
CA TRP A 105 4.12 34.48 -1.24
C TRP A 105 2.72 34.64 -0.64
N LEU A 106 2.35 33.81 0.34
CA LEU A 106 1.04 33.88 1.00
C LEU A 106 0.78 35.26 1.59
N THR A 107 1.75 35.81 2.32
CA THR A 107 1.60 37.14 2.94
C THR A 107 1.50 38.27 1.90
N SER A 108 2.29 38.19 0.81
CA SER A 108 2.21 39.17 -0.28
C SER A 108 0.90 39.09 -1.08
N SER A 109 0.25 37.90 -1.06
CA SER A 109 -1.07 37.67 -1.66
C SER A 109 -2.26 37.99 -0.74
N GLY A 110 -2.00 38.58 0.45
CA GLY A 110 -3.04 39.04 1.37
C GLY A 110 -3.43 38.09 2.48
N ILE A 111 -2.83 36.88 2.54
CA ILE A 111 -3.06 35.95 3.66
C ILE A 111 -2.24 36.41 4.87
N GLY A 112 -2.92 36.86 5.92
CA GLY A 112 -2.24 37.38 7.11
C GLY A 112 -1.34 36.34 7.78
N GLU A 113 -0.13 36.72 8.18
CA GLU A 113 0.87 35.81 8.78
C GLU A 113 0.31 35.07 10.01
N ASN A 114 -0.56 35.70 10.80
CA ASN A 114 -1.22 35.07 11.95
C ASN A 114 -2.23 33.97 11.59
N ARG A 115 -2.64 33.86 10.33
CA ARG A 115 -3.51 32.80 9.82
C ARG A 115 -2.69 31.59 9.37
N ILE A 116 -1.41 31.79 9.02
CA ILE A 116 -0.55 30.73 8.45
C ILE A 116 0.07 29.92 9.59
N LYS A 117 -0.27 28.65 9.65
CA LYS A 117 0.32 27.68 10.58
C LYS A 117 1.22 26.73 9.81
N GLN A 118 2.30 26.28 10.43
CA GLN A 118 3.08 25.18 9.92
C GLN A 118 2.71 23.94 10.70
N SER A 119 2.47 22.81 10.01
CA SER A 119 2.12 21.53 10.62
C SER A 119 3.23 21.06 11.57
N GLN A 120 2.89 20.16 12.50
CA GLN A 120 3.89 19.53 13.40
C GLN A 120 4.94 18.74 12.62
N SER A 121 4.59 18.20 11.48
CA SER A 121 5.45 17.51 10.53
C SER A 121 6.43 18.43 9.80
N LEU A 122 6.27 19.73 9.96
CA LEU A 122 7.01 20.76 9.22
C LEU A 122 6.71 20.81 7.72
N GLY A 123 6.07 19.79 7.13
CA GLY A 123 5.86 19.61 5.69
C GLY A 123 4.75 20.45 5.07
N TRP A 124 3.95 21.18 5.87
CA TRP A 124 2.76 21.89 5.39
C TRP A 124 2.63 23.27 5.92
N LEU A 125 2.05 24.14 5.09
CA LEU A 125 1.49 25.42 5.53
C LEU A 125 -0.03 25.35 5.41
N GLU A 126 -0.73 25.63 6.51
CA GLU A 126 -2.18 25.55 6.67
C GLU A 126 -2.76 26.92 6.96
N PHE A 127 -3.88 27.26 6.31
CA PHE A 127 -4.59 28.52 6.56
C PHE A 127 -6.02 28.44 6.04
N ASP A 128 -6.92 29.14 6.70
CA ASP A 128 -8.27 29.33 6.18
C ASP A 128 -8.29 30.50 5.19
N ALA A 129 -8.91 30.33 4.03
CA ALA A 129 -9.13 31.37 3.04
C ALA A 129 -10.59 31.43 2.61
N THR A 130 -11.10 32.62 2.31
CA THR A 130 -12.36 32.71 1.55
C THR A 130 -12.15 32.19 0.14
N VAL A 131 -13.23 31.77 -0.52
CA VAL A 131 -13.16 31.34 -1.93
C VAL A 131 -12.53 32.42 -2.80
N ASP A 132 -12.90 33.69 -2.58
CA ASP A 132 -12.29 34.84 -3.28
C ASP A 132 -10.76 34.90 -3.09
N GLU A 133 -10.30 34.81 -1.84
CA GLU A 133 -8.86 34.81 -1.55
C GLU A 133 -8.13 33.62 -2.21
N ALA A 134 -8.74 32.44 -2.18
CA ALA A 134 -8.15 31.22 -2.77
C ALA A 134 -8.14 31.29 -4.31
N GLU A 135 -9.22 31.79 -4.94
CA GLU A 135 -9.29 31.99 -6.39
C GLU A 135 -8.27 33.01 -6.89
N ASP A 136 -8.09 34.12 -6.16
CA ASP A 136 -7.09 35.14 -6.48
C ASP A 136 -5.66 34.62 -6.25
N LEU A 137 -5.40 33.88 -5.16
CA LEU A 137 -4.10 33.31 -4.82
C LEU A 137 -3.62 32.30 -5.88
N LEU A 138 -4.54 31.47 -6.37
CA LEU A 138 -4.24 30.32 -7.25
C LEU A 138 -4.59 30.58 -8.73
N GLU A 139 -5.09 31.77 -9.06
CA GLU A 139 -5.61 32.12 -10.41
C GLU A 139 -6.55 31.03 -10.95
N THR A 140 -7.52 30.62 -10.17
CA THR A 140 -8.46 29.54 -10.48
C THR A 140 -9.92 29.92 -10.27
N LYS A 141 -10.83 28.98 -10.50
CA LYS A 141 -12.26 29.08 -10.17
C LYS A 141 -12.75 27.79 -9.52
N TYR A 142 -13.32 27.91 -8.33
CA TYR A 142 -13.90 26.79 -7.59
C TYR A 142 -15.36 26.55 -7.98
N HIS A 143 -15.71 25.28 -8.08
CA HIS A 143 -17.05 24.81 -8.36
C HIS A 143 -17.46 23.72 -7.37
N VAL A 144 -18.77 23.66 -7.13
CA VAL A 144 -19.38 22.48 -6.53
C VAL A 144 -19.51 21.42 -7.62
N TRP A 145 -19.05 20.24 -7.33
CA TRP A 145 -19.20 19.03 -8.14
C TRP A 145 -20.13 18.07 -7.42
N GLU A 146 -20.92 17.33 -8.13
CA GLU A 146 -21.85 16.34 -7.58
C GLU A 146 -21.58 14.99 -8.20
N HIS A 147 -21.31 14.01 -7.35
CA HIS A 147 -21.17 12.61 -7.77
C HIS A 147 -22.54 11.99 -8.08
N ILE A 148 -22.58 10.92 -8.89
CA ILE A 148 -23.83 10.19 -9.21
C ILE A 148 -24.53 9.64 -7.97
N SER A 149 -23.84 9.49 -6.85
CA SER A 149 -24.40 9.13 -5.52
C SER A 149 -25.08 10.31 -4.82
N GLY A 150 -25.04 11.53 -5.37
CA GLY A 150 -25.59 12.75 -4.76
C GLY A 150 -24.62 13.47 -3.81
N GLN A 151 -23.37 13.06 -3.72
CA GLN A 151 -22.36 13.65 -2.86
C GLN A 151 -21.74 14.91 -3.49
N PRO A 152 -21.70 16.05 -2.79
CA PRO A 152 -21.02 17.25 -3.27
C PRO A 152 -19.52 17.22 -2.96
N HIS A 153 -18.73 17.82 -3.83
CA HIS A 153 -17.31 18.05 -3.63
C HIS A 153 -16.92 19.44 -4.14
N VAL A 154 -15.86 20.02 -3.59
CA VAL A 154 -15.36 21.35 -3.99
C VAL A 154 -14.03 21.20 -4.71
N ALA A 155 -13.98 21.55 -5.99
CA ALA A 155 -12.76 21.45 -6.78
C ALA A 155 -12.67 22.53 -7.87
N CYS A 156 -11.46 22.71 -8.42
CA CYS A 156 -11.19 23.51 -9.62
C CYS A 156 -10.63 22.62 -10.75
N ASP A 157 -10.54 23.17 -11.98
CA ASP A 157 -10.03 22.41 -13.13
C ASP A 157 -8.51 22.52 -13.30
N GLU A 158 -7.93 23.65 -12.88
CA GLU A 158 -6.50 23.91 -12.87
C GLU A 158 -6.19 25.00 -11.86
N TYR A 159 -4.96 25.05 -11.37
CA TYR A 159 -4.49 26.18 -10.58
C TYR A 159 -3.04 26.55 -10.92
N LYS A 160 -2.68 27.79 -10.58
CA LYS A 160 -1.37 28.34 -10.86
C LYS A 160 -0.69 28.83 -9.60
N ILE A 161 0.64 28.75 -9.60
CA ILE A 161 1.49 29.35 -8.58
C ILE A 161 2.63 30.14 -9.25
N PRO A 162 3.31 31.05 -8.55
CA PRO A 162 4.50 31.71 -9.08
C PRO A 162 5.56 30.72 -9.55
N THR A 163 6.07 30.90 -10.75
CA THR A 163 6.99 29.95 -11.40
C THR A 163 8.19 29.56 -10.53
N HIS A 164 8.73 30.51 -9.75
CA HIS A 164 9.87 30.26 -8.87
C HIS A 164 9.54 29.40 -7.67
N LEU A 165 8.25 29.26 -7.30
CA LEU A 165 7.79 28.42 -6.19
C LEU A 165 7.53 26.97 -6.58
N LYS A 166 7.52 26.62 -7.87
CA LYS A 166 7.29 25.24 -8.32
C LYS A 166 8.24 24.20 -7.72
N LYS A 167 9.45 24.61 -7.37
CA LYS A 167 10.45 23.77 -6.69
C LYS A 167 10.26 23.66 -5.17
N HIS A 168 9.36 24.44 -4.60
CA HIS A 168 9.10 24.53 -3.17
C HIS A 168 7.73 24.00 -2.76
N VAL A 169 6.83 23.83 -3.74
CA VAL A 169 5.46 23.37 -3.53
C VAL A 169 5.25 22.08 -4.28
N ASP A 170 4.83 21.02 -3.58
CA ASP A 170 4.46 19.78 -4.21
C ASP A 170 3.05 19.91 -4.80
N PHE A 171 2.06 20.25 -4.00
CA PHE A 171 0.70 20.56 -4.45
C PHE A 171 -0.05 21.42 -3.43
N VAL A 172 -1.28 21.83 -3.78
CA VAL A 172 -2.18 22.62 -2.93
C VAL A 172 -3.53 21.93 -2.85
N THR A 173 -4.15 21.89 -1.66
CA THR A 173 -5.50 21.35 -1.45
C THR A 173 -6.40 22.37 -0.75
N PRO A 174 -7.74 22.31 -0.97
CA PRO A 174 -8.46 21.58 -2.02
C PRO A 174 -8.25 22.25 -3.39
N THR A 175 -8.01 21.50 -4.47
CA THR A 175 -7.85 22.05 -5.83
C THR A 175 -8.42 21.12 -6.91
N VAL A 176 -7.58 20.40 -7.68
CA VAL A 176 -7.99 19.66 -8.88
C VAL A 176 -8.46 18.22 -8.61
N HIS A 177 -8.51 17.81 -7.38
CA HIS A 177 -8.57 16.43 -6.94
C HIS A 177 -9.98 15.98 -6.50
N PHE A 178 -10.30 14.65 -6.62
CA PHE A 178 -11.58 13.99 -6.27
C PHE A 178 -11.36 12.58 -5.70
N ASP A 179 -12.22 12.11 -4.83
CA ASP A 179 -12.07 10.86 -4.08
C ASP A 179 -11.97 9.59 -4.94
N ALA A 180 -11.00 8.74 -4.67
CA ALA A 180 -10.92 7.35 -5.14
C ALA A 180 -11.21 6.39 -3.97
N LYS A 181 -11.90 5.26 -4.26
CA LYS A 181 -12.21 4.28 -3.22
C LYS A 181 -11.29 3.06 -3.32
N ILE A 182 -10.70 2.67 -2.18
CA ILE A 182 -10.00 1.39 -2.06
C ILE A 182 -11.01 0.25 -2.27
N ARG A 183 -10.59 -0.79 -3.01
CA ARG A 183 -11.33 -2.04 -3.13
C ARG A 183 -10.50 -3.16 -2.54
N ALA A 184 -11.12 -3.98 -1.69
CA ALA A 184 -10.54 -5.26 -1.35
C ALA A 184 -10.30 -6.05 -2.63
N ARG A 185 -9.18 -6.75 -2.75
CA ARG A 185 -8.81 -7.45 -3.99
C ARG A 185 -9.83 -8.54 -4.38
N ASP A 186 -10.55 -9.06 -3.39
CA ASP A 186 -11.60 -10.07 -3.57
C ASP A 186 -13.05 -9.56 -3.42
N ALA A 187 -13.27 -8.30 -3.06
CA ALA A 187 -14.61 -7.78 -2.75
C ALA A 187 -15.56 -7.73 -3.95
N ASP A 188 -15.08 -7.88 -5.17
CA ASP A 188 -15.88 -7.78 -6.38
C ASP A 188 -16.44 -9.12 -6.91
N ASN A 189 -16.56 -10.13 -6.01
CA ASN A 189 -17.28 -11.38 -6.35
C ASN A 189 -18.77 -11.18 -6.67
N SER A 190 -19.35 -10.01 -6.38
CA SER A 190 -20.75 -9.70 -6.76
C SER A 190 -20.92 -9.41 -8.26
N SER A 191 -19.86 -9.02 -8.97
CA SER A 191 -19.87 -8.85 -10.42
C SER A 191 -19.37 -10.07 -11.19
N ILE A 192 -18.99 -11.15 -10.52
CA ILE A 192 -18.79 -12.46 -11.14
C ILE A 192 -20.18 -13.02 -11.54
N LYS A 193 -20.87 -12.32 -12.40
CA LYS A 193 -21.85 -12.93 -13.29
C LYS A 193 -21.10 -14.01 -14.02
N LYS A 194 -21.37 -15.31 -13.64
CA LYS A 194 -21.03 -16.52 -14.40
C LYS A 194 -20.17 -16.21 -15.63
N ARG A 195 -18.87 -15.95 -15.43
CA ARG A 195 -17.94 -16.02 -16.54
C ARG A 195 -17.95 -17.47 -17.00
N ASP A 196 -18.14 -17.66 -18.28
CA ASP A 196 -18.17 -18.97 -18.91
C ASP A 196 -16.90 -19.72 -18.49
N THR A 197 -17.08 -20.88 -17.84
CA THR A 197 -16.03 -21.77 -17.36
C THR A 197 -15.11 -22.32 -18.46
N LYS A 198 -15.25 -21.80 -19.67
CA LYS A 198 -14.44 -22.12 -20.85
C LYS A 198 -13.37 -21.09 -21.19
N SER A 199 -13.22 -20.00 -20.42
CA SER A 199 -12.10 -19.09 -20.62
C SER A 199 -10.81 -19.75 -20.17
N PRO A 200 -9.75 -19.81 -21.01
CA PRO A 200 -8.43 -20.34 -20.61
C PRO A 200 -7.78 -19.47 -19.52
N LEU A 201 -8.34 -18.33 -19.19
CA LEU A 201 -7.94 -17.41 -18.12
C LEU A 201 -8.85 -17.62 -16.91
N GLY A 202 -8.83 -18.83 -16.34
CA GLY A 202 -9.74 -19.29 -15.30
C GLY A 202 -10.17 -18.23 -14.29
N ASN A 203 -11.45 -18.21 -14.01
CA ASN A 203 -11.93 -17.52 -12.80
C ASN A 203 -11.70 -18.46 -11.63
N PRO A 204 -11.23 -17.95 -10.50
CA PRO A 204 -11.26 -18.71 -9.27
C PRO A 204 -12.73 -19.10 -9.00
N ASN A 205 -13.01 -20.38 -8.90
CA ASN A 205 -14.29 -20.84 -8.38
C ASN A 205 -14.30 -20.47 -6.90
N SER A 206 -15.28 -19.69 -6.47
CA SER A 206 -15.61 -19.55 -5.06
C SER A 206 -15.76 -20.96 -4.49
N GLY A 207 -14.80 -21.37 -3.65
CA GLY A 207 -14.59 -22.76 -3.31
C GLY A 207 -15.82 -23.50 -2.81
N SER A 208 -15.80 -24.82 -2.98
CA SER A 208 -16.77 -25.68 -2.34
C SER A 208 -16.59 -25.63 -0.83
N LEU A 209 -17.67 -25.54 -0.08
CA LEU A 209 -17.65 -25.65 1.37
C LEU A 209 -16.95 -26.93 1.79
N PRO A 210 -15.95 -26.91 2.70
CA PRO A 210 -15.29 -28.10 3.17
C PRO A 210 -16.30 -29.00 3.92
N LYS A 211 -16.23 -30.32 3.70
CA LYS A 211 -17.09 -31.27 4.40
C LYS A 211 -16.54 -31.51 5.81
N LEU A 212 -16.89 -30.64 6.73
CA LEU A 212 -16.38 -30.66 8.10
C LEU A 212 -16.73 -31.88 8.93
N GLY A 213 -17.80 -32.60 8.61
CA GLY A 213 -18.18 -33.82 9.35
C GLY A 213 -17.08 -34.89 9.45
N GLN A 214 -16.06 -34.83 8.62
CA GLN A 214 -14.89 -35.69 8.65
C GLN A 214 -13.76 -35.21 9.59
N TRP A 215 -13.81 -33.95 10.05
CA TRP A 215 -12.75 -33.33 10.87
C TRP A 215 -12.91 -33.56 12.36
N LEU A 216 -14.12 -33.89 12.84
CA LEU A 216 -14.50 -33.85 14.24
C LEU A 216 -14.17 -35.13 15.03
N GLY A 217 -13.52 -36.13 14.47
CA GLY A 217 -13.31 -37.38 15.20
C GLY A 217 -12.03 -38.13 14.87
N GLY A 218 -11.07 -38.19 15.78
CA GLY A 218 -10.02 -39.20 15.72
C GLY A 218 -8.67 -38.79 16.29
N LYS A 219 -7.93 -39.77 16.81
CA LYS A 219 -6.59 -39.64 17.39
C LYS A 219 -5.50 -39.15 16.41
N ASN A 220 -5.81 -39.06 15.11
CA ASN A 220 -4.86 -38.72 14.03
C ASN A 220 -5.23 -37.40 13.30
N LYS A 221 -5.90 -36.47 13.97
CA LYS A 221 -6.36 -35.22 13.36
C LYS A 221 -5.22 -34.45 12.65
N LEU A 222 -4.02 -34.38 13.24
CA LEU A 222 -2.86 -33.72 12.67
C LEU A 222 -2.39 -34.38 11.37
N ILE A 223 -2.18 -35.70 11.38
CA ILE A 223 -1.71 -36.43 10.20
C ILE A 223 -2.70 -36.30 9.04
N GLN A 224 -4.00 -36.42 9.33
CA GLN A 224 -5.05 -36.24 8.33
C GLN A 224 -5.05 -34.83 7.71
N GLN A 225 -4.84 -33.79 8.51
CA GLN A 225 -4.69 -32.43 8.01
C GLN A 225 -3.49 -32.33 7.05
N LEU A 226 -2.32 -32.86 7.46
CA LEU A 226 -1.10 -32.81 6.65
C LEU A 226 -1.19 -33.63 5.36
N GLU A 227 -2.02 -34.68 5.32
CA GLU A 227 -2.27 -35.47 4.10
C GLU A 227 -3.18 -34.78 3.09
N GLN A 228 -3.89 -33.71 3.50
CA GLN A 228 -4.88 -33.01 2.68
C GLN A 228 -4.48 -31.55 2.37
N CYS A 229 -3.22 -31.17 2.60
CA CYS A 229 -2.78 -29.78 2.41
C CYS A 229 -2.81 -29.32 0.93
N ASP A 230 -2.93 -30.22 -0.01
CA ASP A 230 -3.15 -29.90 -1.43
C ASP A 230 -4.57 -29.44 -1.75
N THR A 231 -5.52 -29.77 -0.87
CA THR A 231 -6.95 -29.47 -1.05
C THR A 231 -7.52 -28.57 0.05
N GLN A 232 -6.89 -28.55 1.22
CA GLN A 232 -7.35 -27.80 2.39
C GLN A 232 -6.16 -27.33 3.24
N ILE A 233 -5.83 -26.06 3.17
CA ILE A 233 -4.77 -25.48 3.99
C ILE A 233 -5.31 -25.13 5.39
N THR A 234 -4.54 -25.52 6.39
CA THR A 234 -4.78 -25.23 7.81
C THR A 234 -3.52 -24.64 8.45
N PRO A 235 -3.59 -24.08 9.65
CA PRO A 235 -2.38 -23.62 10.34
C PRO A 235 -1.30 -24.70 10.49
N ASN A 236 -1.69 -25.96 10.62
CA ASN A 236 -0.72 -27.07 10.69
C ASN A 236 -0.06 -27.36 9.35
N CYS A 237 -0.76 -27.20 8.22
CA CYS A 237 -0.16 -27.29 6.89
C CYS A 237 0.95 -26.24 6.73
N LEU A 238 0.66 -24.99 7.08
CA LEU A 238 1.61 -23.87 6.96
C LEU A 238 2.84 -24.06 7.86
N ARG A 239 2.62 -24.51 9.11
CA ARG A 239 3.73 -24.85 10.02
C ARG A 239 4.62 -25.95 9.46
N ALA A 240 4.04 -26.94 8.80
CA ALA A 240 4.80 -28.01 8.18
C ALA A 240 5.52 -27.54 6.90
N LEU A 241 4.85 -26.79 6.01
CA LEU A 241 5.42 -26.29 4.76
C LEU A 241 6.64 -25.40 5.00
N TYR A 242 6.55 -24.51 5.99
CA TYR A 242 7.59 -23.49 6.26
C TYR A 242 8.44 -23.81 7.49
N GLU A 243 8.25 -24.97 8.11
CA GLU A 243 9.06 -25.51 9.21
C GLU A 243 9.11 -24.62 10.46
N PHE A 244 8.03 -23.87 10.77
CA PHE A 244 7.99 -23.06 11.99
C PHE A 244 7.12 -23.70 13.10
N PRO A 245 7.64 -23.74 14.34
CA PRO A 245 6.91 -24.34 15.47
C PRO A 245 5.79 -23.42 15.96
N PRO A 246 4.82 -23.97 16.73
CA PRO A 246 3.95 -23.13 17.52
C PRO A 246 4.75 -22.22 18.45
N ASN A 247 4.38 -20.94 18.51
CA ASN A 247 5.01 -20.00 19.43
C ASN A 247 4.61 -20.30 20.88
N VAL A 248 5.49 -20.00 21.83
CA VAL A 248 5.27 -20.26 23.27
C VAL A 248 5.53 -19.03 24.16
N TYR A 249 5.95 -17.95 23.54
CA TYR A 249 6.36 -16.72 24.23
C TYR A 249 5.87 -15.49 23.47
N ALA A 250 5.61 -14.40 24.17
CA ALA A 250 5.28 -13.09 23.61
C ALA A 250 6.29 -12.07 24.11
N ALA A 251 7.27 -11.71 23.28
CA ALA A 251 8.30 -10.72 23.64
C ALA A 251 7.65 -9.34 23.82
N PRO A 252 7.94 -8.64 24.93
CA PRO A 252 7.54 -7.26 25.08
C PRO A 252 8.08 -6.39 23.93
N GLY A 253 7.23 -5.56 23.34
CA GLY A 253 7.57 -4.69 22.23
C GLY A 253 7.54 -5.35 20.85
N ASN A 254 7.21 -6.64 20.76
CA ASN A 254 6.84 -7.29 19.51
C ASN A 254 5.35 -7.10 19.23
N SER A 255 4.94 -6.99 17.97
CA SER A 255 3.54 -6.86 17.58
C SER A 255 3.33 -7.11 16.09
N LEU A 256 2.17 -7.66 15.74
CA LEU A 256 1.68 -7.83 14.38
C LEU A 256 0.41 -6.99 14.21
N GLY A 257 0.33 -6.20 13.15
CA GLY A 257 -0.84 -5.43 12.76
C GLY A 257 -1.49 -6.02 11.50
N ILE A 258 -2.80 -6.06 11.49
CA ILE A 258 -3.65 -6.34 10.33
C ILE A 258 -4.41 -5.07 10.02
N VAL A 259 -4.44 -4.66 8.76
CA VAL A 259 -5.17 -3.46 8.33
C VAL A 259 -6.40 -3.86 7.55
N GLU A 260 -7.55 -3.39 8.04
CA GLU A 260 -8.84 -3.60 7.41
C GLU A 260 -9.52 -2.27 7.10
N TYR A 261 -10.19 -2.21 5.97
CA TYR A 261 -10.89 -1.01 5.50
C TYR A 261 -12.39 -1.25 5.50
N SER A 262 -13.14 -0.34 6.17
CA SER A 262 -14.61 -0.43 6.17
C SER A 262 -15.18 -0.44 4.74
N PRO A 263 -16.20 -1.26 4.45
CA PRO A 263 -17.07 -1.99 5.38
C PRO A 263 -16.59 -3.41 5.77
N GLN A 264 -15.41 -3.87 5.34
CA GLN A 264 -14.86 -5.16 5.79
C GLN A 264 -14.66 -5.18 7.30
N ALA A 265 -15.10 -6.26 7.97
CA ALA A 265 -14.96 -6.43 9.39
C ALA A 265 -15.05 -7.92 9.76
N TYR A 266 -14.28 -8.35 10.74
CA TYR A 266 -14.34 -9.72 11.22
C TYR A 266 -15.62 -10.00 12.02
N VAL A 267 -16.00 -11.28 12.11
CA VAL A 267 -17.11 -11.73 12.96
C VAL A 267 -16.56 -12.50 14.16
N GLY A 268 -16.83 -12.01 15.36
CA GLY A 268 -16.29 -12.61 16.59
C GLY A 268 -16.67 -14.07 16.80
N SER A 269 -17.89 -14.50 16.39
CA SER A 269 -18.30 -15.90 16.44
C SER A 269 -17.55 -16.77 15.43
N ASP A 270 -17.13 -16.22 14.31
CA ASP A 270 -16.39 -16.97 13.29
C ASP A 270 -14.94 -17.22 13.77
N LEU A 271 -14.31 -16.22 14.38
CA LEU A 271 -13.04 -16.43 15.10
C LEU A 271 -13.16 -17.58 16.15
N ASP A 272 -14.25 -17.60 16.93
CA ASP A 272 -14.46 -18.65 17.94
C ASP A 272 -14.65 -20.04 17.30
N ILE A 273 -15.37 -20.13 16.18
CA ILE A 273 -15.52 -21.37 15.41
C ILE A 273 -14.15 -21.85 14.89
N PHE A 274 -13.36 -20.96 14.33
CA PHE A 274 -12.02 -21.28 13.85
C PHE A 274 -11.10 -21.72 15.00
N PHE A 275 -11.03 -20.94 16.07
CA PHE A 275 -10.19 -21.25 17.22
C PHE A 275 -10.59 -22.55 17.92
N ALA A 276 -11.89 -22.85 18.01
CA ALA A 276 -12.34 -24.12 18.56
C ALA A 276 -11.79 -25.35 17.79
N ASN A 277 -11.43 -25.17 16.52
CA ASN A 277 -10.88 -26.23 15.67
C ASN A 277 -9.34 -26.24 15.61
N PHE A 278 -8.71 -25.07 15.59
CA PHE A 278 -7.29 -24.93 15.26
C PHE A 278 -6.43 -24.34 16.40
N SER A 279 -7.03 -23.62 17.36
CA SER A 279 -6.32 -22.98 18.47
C SER A 279 -7.21 -22.82 19.70
N THR A 280 -7.61 -23.93 20.31
CA THR A 280 -8.65 -24.00 21.37
C THR A 280 -8.40 -23.10 22.57
N ARG A 281 -7.16 -22.68 22.81
CA ARG A 281 -6.82 -21.74 23.89
C ARG A 281 -7.25 -20.30 23.59
N GLN A 282 -7.53 -19.99 22.34
CA GLN A 282 -7.89 -18.64 21.86
C GLN A 282 -9.40 -18.43 21.74
N VAL A 283 -10.23 -19.44 22.04
CA VAL A 283 -11.70 -19.26 22.03
C VAL A 283 -12.07 -18.12 22.98
N GLY A 284 -12.71 -17.08 22.44
CA GLY A 284 -13.03 -15.84 23.14
C GLY A 284 -11.99 -14.72 22.99
N ASP A 285 -10.80 -15.00 22.44
CA ASP A 285 -9.79 -13.95 22.15
C ASP A 285 -10.25 -13.07 20.99
N ARG A 286 -9.82 -11.80 21.05
CA ARG A 286 -10.09 -10.81 19.99
C ARG A 286 -8.81 -10.00 19.71
N PRO A 287 -8.64 -9.44 18.50
CA PRO A 287 -7.54 -8.52 18.25
C PRO A 287 -7.70 -7.25 19.09
N THR A 288 -6.60 -6.57 19.34
CA THR A 288 -6.64 -5.20 19.85
C THR A 288 -7.15 -4.30 18.75
N LEU A 289 -8.24 -3.55 18.97
CA LEU A 289 -8.84 -2.69 17.97
C LEU A 289 -8.26 -1.27 18.07
N ASP A 290 -7.66 -0.82 16.99
CA ASP A 290 -7.32 0.58 16.71
C ASP A 290 -8.31 1.09 15.64
N SER A 291 -9.32 1.86 16.10
CA SER A 291 -10.34 2.46 15.22
C SER A 291 -9.82 3.76 14.65
N ILE A 292 -9.61 3.79 13.35
CA ILE A 292 -9.08 4.94 12.60
C ILE A 292 -10.23 5.60 11.84
N ASP A 293 -10.40 6.92 12.03
CA ASP A 293 -11.38 7.77 11.33
C ASP A 293 -12.79 7.18 11.31
N GLY A 294 -13.22 6.67 12.47
CA GLY A 294 -14.54 6.08 12.64
C GLY A 294 -14.65 4.62 12.22
N GLY A 295 -13.54 3.94 12.01
CA GLY A 295 -13.50 2.52 11.67
C GLY A 295 -14.21 1.66 12.71
N VAL A 296 -15.12 0.82 12.27
CA VAL A 296 -15.95 -0.02 13.14
C VAL A 296 -15.92 -1.47 12.69
N VAL A 297 -15.88 -2.37 13.65
CA VAL A 297 -16.17 -3.79 13.44
C VAL A 297 -17.68 -3.93 13.29
N GLN A 298 -18.19 -3.75 12.07
CA GLN A 298 -19.62 -3.75 11.81
C GLN A 298 -20.19 -5.18 11.87
N SER A 299 -21.43 -5.30 12.38
CA SER A 299 -22.20 -6.55 12.44
C SER A 299 -23.58 -6.43 11.79
N GLN A 300 -23.81 -5.36 11.02
CA GLN A 300 -25.12 -5.05 10.45
C GLN A 300 -25.35 -5.81 9.15
N VAL A 301 -24.30 -5.98 8.36
CA VAL A 301 -24.33 -6.73 7.11
C VAL A 301 -23.28 -7.83 7.22
N MET A 302 -23.73 -9.07 7.23
CA MET A 302 -22.88 -10.25 7.33
C MET A 302 -22.96 -11.04 6.04
N SER A 303 -21.85 -11.24 5.41
CA SER A 303 -21.71 -12.07 4.21
C SER A 303 -20.24 -12.24 3.89
N PHE A 304 -19.91 -13.22 3.07
CA PHE A 304 -18.53 -13.41 2.60
C PHE A 304 -17.90 -12.12 2.07
N ASN A 305 -18.67 -11.27 1.36
CA ASN A 305 -18.16 -10.02 0.80
C ASN A 305 -17.81 -8.95 1.84
N TYR A 306 -18.33 -9.04 3.05
CA TYR A 306 -18.11 -8.07 4.13
C TYR A 306 -17.28 -8.62 5.29
N ASN A 307 -17.04 -9.92 5.33
CA ASN A 307 -16.37 -10.56 6.45
C ASN A 307 -15.21 -11.47 6.03
N GLY A 308 -15.25 -12.01 4.81
CA GLY A 308 -14.32 -13.06 4.38
C GLY A 308 -12.86 -12.65 4.40
N GLU A 309 -12.53 -11.41 4.04
CA GLU A 309 -11.15 -10.89 4.09
C GLU A 309 -10.66 -10.75 5.52
N SER A 310 -11.44 -10.06 6.36
CA SER A 310 -11.07 -9.78 7.75
C SER A 310 -11.04 -11.05 8.62
N ASP A 311 -11.97 -11.99 8.40
CA ASP A 311 -11.95 -13.30 9.07
C ASP A 311 -10.70 -14.10 8.65
N LEU A 312 -10.39 -14.17 7.34
CA LEU A 312 -9.20 -14.84 6.82
C LEU A 312 -7.92 -14.33 7.50
N ASP A 313 -7.71 -13.03 7.44
CA ASP A 313 -6.47 -12.39 7.92
C ASP A 313 -6.29 -12.60 9.42
N LEU A 314 -7.33 -12.39 10.21
CA LEU A 314 -7.27 -12.48 11.66
C LEU A 314 -7.23 -13.92 12.17
N GLU A 315 -7.97 -14.86 11.58
CA GLU A 315 -7.97 -16.27 11.97
C GLU A 315 -6.56 -16.86 11.83
N TYR A 316 -5.90 -16.59 10.73
CA TYR A 316 -4.55 -17.10 10.48
C TYR A 316 -3.49 -16.31 11.26
N ALA A 317 -3.50 -14.98 11.19
CA ALA A 317 -2.52 -14.17 11.90
C ALA A 317 -2.53 -14.45 13.42
N MET A 318 -3.71 -14.39 14.04
CA MET A 318 -3.85 -14.63 15.49
C MET A 318 -3.41 -16.05 15.86
N THR A 319 -3.79 -17.05 15.08
CA THR A 319 -3.43 -18.46 15.36
C THR A 319 -1.94 -18.73 15.19
N LEU A 320 -1.31 -18.16 14.16
CA LEU A 320 0.09 -18.44 13.85
C LEU A 320 1.06 -17.78 14.83
N VAL A 321 0.74 -16.58 15.33
CA VAL A 321 1.63 -15.85 16.25
C VAL A 321 1.29 -16.06 17.72
N TYR A 322 0.18 -16.76 18.05
CA TYR A 322 -0.22 -16.98 19.47
C TYR A 322 0.96 -17.51 20.31
N PRO A 323 1.24 -16.97 21.51
CA PRO A 323 0.45 -16.03 22.31
C PRO A 323 0.71 -14.53 22.04
N GLN A 324 1.48 -14.16 20.99
CA GLN A 324 1.64 -12.77 20.61
C GLN A 324 0.28 -12.18 20.20
N LYS A 325 0.01 -10.96 20.66
CA LYS A 325 -1.24 -10.26 20.31
C LYS A 325 -1.15 -9.65 18.92
N VAL A 326 -2.30 -9.57 18.27
CA VAL A 326 -2.50 -8.92 16.98
C VAL A 326 -3.30 -7.63 17.18
N THR A 327 -2.89 -6.56 16.55
CA THR A 327 -3.63 -5.30 16.47
C THR A 327 -4.40 -5.27 15.15
N LEU A 328 -5.68 -4.98 15.20
CA LEU A 328 -6.52 -4.68 14.06
C LEU A 328 -6.59 -3.15 13.90
N TYR A 329 -6.01 -2.64 12.82
CA TYR A 329 -6.24 -1.28 12.37
C TYR A 329 -7.48 -1.26 11.48
N GLN A 330 -8.62 -0.87 12.03
CA GLN A 330 -9.87 -0.75 11.30
C GLN A 330 -10.02 0.68 10.80
N ALA A 331 -9.82 0.91 9.51
CA ALA A 331 -9.76 2.24 8.93
C ALA A 331 -11.05 2.63 8.20
N GLY A 332 -11.48 3.86 8.42
CA GLY A 332 -12.59 4.50 7.75
C GLY A 332 -13.97 4.15 8.29
N ASP A 333 -14.88 5.10 8.17
CA ASP A 333 -16.28 4.89 8.53
C ASP A 333 -17.06 4.08 7.48
N LEU A 334 -18.35 3.84 7.72
CA LEU A 334 -19.21 3.07 6.82
C LEU A 334 -19.78 3.90 5.64
N VAL A 335 -19.49 5.19 5.59
CA VAL A 335 -20.04 6.12 4.59
C VAL A 335 -19.02 6.41 3.51
N GLU A 336 -17.85 6.93 3.89
CA GLU A 336 -16.78 7.25 2.93
C GLU A 336 -15.72 6.15 2.81
N GLY A 337 -15.49 5.39 3.89
CA GLY A 337 -14.39 4.41 3.96
C GLY A 337 -13.05 5.09 4.21
N ALA A 338 -11.95 4.48 3.81
CA ALA A 338 -10.63 5.07 3.96
C ALA A 338 -9.69 4.67 2.81
N SER A 339 -8.66 5.47 2.61
CA SER A 339 -7.52 5.20 1.74
C SER A 339 -6.33 4.61 2.53
N PHE A 340 -5.26 4.24 1.83
CA PHE A 340 -3.99 3.91 2.48
C PHE A 340 -3.37 5.13 3.16
N SER A 341 -3.62 6.33 2.65
CA SER A 341 -3.13 7.58 3.25
C SER A 341 -3.80 7.86 4.59
N ASP A 342 -5.13 7.65 4.72
CA ASP A 342 -5.83 7.80 6.00
C ASP A 342 -5.25 6.85 7.08
N PHE A 343 -4.90 5.62 6.68
CA PHE A 343 -4.22 4.70 7.59
C PHE A 343 -2.81 5.18 7.97
N LEU A 344 -2.01 5.64 7.01
CA LEU A 344 -0.65 6.14 7.26
C LEU A 344 -0.66 7.41 8.12
N ASP A 345 -1.64 8.28 7.93
CA ASP A 345 -1.86 9.46 8.76
C ASP A 345 -2.05 9.12 10.23
N ALA A 346 -2.82 8.07 10.49
CA ALA A 346 -3.06 7.61 11.85
C ALA A 346 -1.78 7.13 12.55
N LEU A 347 -0.82 6.61 11.80
CA LEU A 347 0.48 6.15 12.30
C LEU A 347 1.52 7.26 12.40
N ASP A 348 1.58 8.14 11.40
CA ASP A 348 2.56 9.23 11.34
C ASP A 348 1.89 10.59 11.20
N GLY A 349 1.79 11.31 12.30
CA GLY A 349 1.29 12.68 12.30
C GLY A 349 2.09 13.64 11.39
N SER A 350 3.23 13.21 10.89
CA SER A 350 4.00 13.97 9.91
C SER A 350 3.49 13.83 8.48
N PHE A 351 2.74 12.78 8.19
CA PHE A 351 2.10 12.54 6.90
C PHE A 351 0.71 13.18 6.80
N CYS A 352 0.08 13.41 7.93
CA CYS A 352 -1.30 13.76 8.18
C CYS A 352 -1.91 14.98 7.48
N ALA A 353 -1.22 15.61 6.62
CA ALA A 353 -1.77 16.72 5.86
C ALA A 353 -1.62 16.46 4.35
N SER A 354 -1.31 15.22 3.98
CA SER A 354 -1.04 14.85 2.61
C SER A 354 -2.22 14.27 1.87
N ASP A 355 -3.40 14.28 2.48
CA ASP A 355 -4.59 13.76 1.82
C ASP A 355 -4.80 14.42 0.47
N ASP A 356 -4.93 13.57 -0.50
CA ASP A 356 -5.43 13.95 -1.80
C ASP A 356 -6.91 13.57 -1.85
N PRO A 357 -7.85 14.51 -1.76
CA PRO A 357 -9.28 14.20 -1.73
C PRO A 357 -9.81 13.51 -2.99
N ASN A 358 -8.96 13.24 -3.98
CA ASN A 358 -9.31 12.35 -5.10
C ASN A 358 -9.17 10.88 -4.74
N PHE A 359 -8.26 10.60 -3.84
CA PHE A 359 -7.85 9.24 -3.51
C PHE A 359 -8.11 8.93 -2.05
N ASP A 360 -8.17 9.98 -1.21
CA ASP A 360 -8.25 9.86 0.24
C ASP A 360 -9.62 10.35 0.74
N ALA A 361 -10.18 9.64 1.71
CA ALA A 361 -11.41 10.05 2.36
C ALA A 361 -11.20 11.34 3.17
N THR A 362 -12.22 12.16 3.26
CA THR A 362 -12.15 13.41 3.99
C THR A 362 -12.69 13.26 5.41
N TYR A 363 -11.86 13.49 6.42
CA TYR A 363 -12.26 13.43 7.82
C TYR A 363 -12.03 14.76 8.55
N PRO A 364 -12.98 15.23 9.39
CA PRO A 364 -14.32 14.65 9.64
C PRO A 364 -15.16 14.51 8.38
N ASP A 365 -15.82 13.35 8.22
CA ASP A 365 -16.64 13.06 7.03
C ASP A 365 -17.78 14.10 6.91
N PRO A 366 -17.88 14.85 5.80
CA PRO A 366 -18.92 15.86 5.62
C PRO A 366 -20.32 15.27 5.42
N LEU A 367 -20.43 13.96 5.09
CA LEU A 367 -21.66 13.32 4.69
C LEU A 367 -22.58 12.98 5.88
N PRO A 368 -23.92 12.91 5.68
CA PRO A 368 -24.83 12.46 6.70
C PRO A 368 -24.56 11.01 7.12
N GLY A 369 -24.40 10.76 8.41
CA GLY A 369 -24.13 9.43 8.97
C GLY A 369 -22.64 9.08 9.06
N GLY A 370 -21.76 9.86 8.43
CA GLY A 370 -20.32 9.68 8.52
C GLY A 370 -19.70 10.15 9.83
N TYR A 371 -18.47 9.79 10.08
CA TYR A 371 -17.71 10.09 11.29
C TYR A 371 -17.49 11.59 11.47
N LYS A 372 -17.89 12.13 12.63
CA LYS A 372 -17.82 13.56 12.96
C LYS A 372 -16.72 13.92 13.98
N GLY A 373 -15.96 12.92 14.43
CA GLY A 373 -14.80 13.15 15.29
C GLY A 373 -13.62 13.77 14.53
N PRO A 374 -12.57 14.20 15.23
CA PRO A 374 -11.38 14.71 14.58
C PRO A 374 -10.69 13.62 13.77
N LYS A 375 -10.06 13.98 12.64
CA LYS A 375 -9.21 13.07 11.88
C LYS A 375 -8.09 12.51 12.77
N ASN A 376 -7.84 11.22 12.65
CA ASN A 376 -6.75 10.57 13.36
C ASN A 376 -5.41 10.88 12.71
N CYS A 377 -4.51 11.46 13.48
CA CYS A 377 -3.28 12.04 13.02
C CYS A 377 -2.15 11.74 14.00
N GLY A 378 -1.32 10.71 13.70
CA GLY A 378 -0.20 10.30 14.55
C GLY A 378 -0.63 9.77 15.94
N GLY A 379 -1.86 9.32 16.07
CA GLY A 379 -2.43 8.89 17.35
C GLY A 379 -2.19 7.42 17.68
N PHE A 380 -1.78 6.61 16.71
CA PHE A 380 -1.60 5.18 16.86
C PHE A 380 -0.12 4.78 16.68
N ALA A 381 0.32 3.84 17.48
CA ALA A 381 1.68 3.31 17.36
C ALA A 381 1.73 2.24 16.26
N ALA A 382 2.67 2.37 15.33
CA ALA A 382 2.89 1.33 14.34
C ALA A 382 3.38 0.03 14.99
N THR A 383 2.75 -1.09 14.67
CA THR A 383 3.26 -2.43 15.02
C THR A 383 4.55 -2.73 14.25
N LYS A 384 5.36 -3.67 14.74
CA LYS A 384 6.66 -4.00 14.11
C LYS A 384 6.53 -4.63 12.73
N VAL A 385 5.44 -5.35 12.51
CA VAL A 385 5.06 -5.92 11.22
C VAL A 385 3.63 -5.53 10.96
N ILE A 386 3.32 -5.08 9.75
CA ILE A 386 1.98 -4.68 9.31
C ILE A 386 1.66 -5.45 8.03
N SER A 387 0.55 -6.19 8.03
CA SER A 387 0.02 -6.89 6.87
C SER A 387 -1.19 -6.16 6.31
N THR A 388 -1.23 -6.02 5.00
CA THR A 388 -2.32 -5.37 4.27
C THR A 388 -2.70 -6.18 3.04
N SER A 389 -3.95 -6.63 2.99
CA SER A 389 -4.50 -7.49 1.93
C SER A 389 -5.27 -6.71 0.87
N TYR A 390 -4.86 -5.48 0.58
CA TYR A 390 -5.54 -4.53 -0.32
C TYR A 390 -4.56 -3.92 -1.32
N GLY A 391 -5.10 -3.33 -2.40
CA GLY A 391 -4.29 -2.59 -3.38
C GLY A 391 -5.11 -1.92 -4.47
N TYR A 392 -4.49 -0.97 -5.15
CA TYR A 392 -4.96 -0.34 -6.38
C TYR A 392 -4.31 -0.98 -7.61
N ASN A 393 -4.88 -0.78 -8.78
CA ASN A 393 -4.07 -0.85 -10.00
C ASN A 393 -3.10 0.35 -9.99
N GLU A 394 -1.85 0.16 -10.32
CA GLU A 394 -0.88 1.26 -10.44
C GLU A 394 -1.36 2.33 -11.42
N TYR A 395 -2.03 1.91 -12.48
CA TYR A 395 -2.57 2.82 -13.50
C TYR A 395 -3.77 3.67 -13.04
N ASP A 396 -4.39 3.31 -11.91
CA ASP A 396 -5.49 4.07 -11.30
C ASP A 396 -5.01 5.38 -10.65
N LEU A 397 -3.73 5.47 -10.32
CA LEU A 397 -3.16 6.54 -9.53
C LEU A 397 -2.21 7.42 -10.34
N THR A 398 -2.04 8.67 -9.93
CA THR A 398 -1.00 9.50 -10.51
C THR A 398 0.38 9.09 -9.97
N PRO A 399 1.44 9.13 -10.80
CA PRO A 399 2.79 8.82 -10.33
C PRO A 399 3.27 9.70 -9.16
N ALA A 400 2.75 10.91 -9.03
CA ALA A 400 3.07 11.82 -7.92
C ALA A 400 2.48 11.31 -6.59
N TYR A 401 1.20 10.91 -6.61
CA TYR A 401 0.52 10.34 -5.45
C TYR A 401 1.19 9.03 -4.98
N GLU A 402 1.46 8.11 -5.90
CA GLU A 402 2.14 6.85 -5.57
C GLU A 402 3.51 7.06 -4.93
N LYS A 403 4.34 7.94 -5.51
CA LYS A 403 5.67 8.27 -4.96
C LYS A 403 5.58 8.87 -3.57
N ARG A 404 4.59 9.75 -3.34
CA ARG A 404 4.38 10.36 -2.03
C ARG A 404 4.02 9.33 -0.99
N GLN A 405 3.07 8.46 -1.27
CA GLN A 405 2.66 7.38 -0.36
C GLN A 405 3.81 6.37 -0.16
N CYS A 406 4.52 6.00 -1.22
CA CYS A 406 5.67 5.10 -1.13
C CYS A 406 6.81 5.68 -0.28
N ASN A 407 7.04 6.99 -0.33
CA ASN A 407 8.00 7.66 0.55
C ASN A 407 7.58 7.58 2.03
N GLU A 408 6.28 7.49 2.32
CA GLU A 408 5.83 7.32 3.70
C GLU A 408 6.12 5.92 4.22
N TYR A 409 5.90 4.88 3.40
CA TYR A 409 6.36 3.52 3.75
C TYR A 409 7.87 3.47 4.02
N MET A 410 8.67 4.21 3.25
CA MET A 410 10.12 4.33 3.47
C MET A 410 10.46 4.95 4.83
N LYS A 411 9.78 6.04 5.21
CA LYS A 411 9.97 6.72 6.50
C LYS A 411 9.60 5.84 7.69
N LEU A 412 8.51 5.10 7.58
CA LEU A 412 8.12 4.13 8.60
C LEU A 412 9.08 2.92 8.61
N GLY A 413 9.61 2.53 7.44
CA GLY A 413 10.67 1.55 7.32
C GLY A 413 11.96 1.96 8.05
N LEU A 414 12.36 3.24 7.98
CA LEU A 414 13.46 3.79 8.78
C LEU A 414 13.21 3.66 10.29
N GLN A 415 11.96 3.69 10.72
CA GLN A 415 11.54 3.47 12.12
C GLN A 415 11.46 1.99 12.50
N GLY A 416 11.76 1.09 11.57
CA GLY A 416 11.82 -0.36 11.81
C GLY A 416 10.48 -1.07 11.64
N VAL A 417 9.55 -0.51 10.89
CA VAL A 417 8.29 -1.15 10.50
C VAL A 417 8.51 -1.99 9.24
N SER A 418 7.99 -3.21 9.24
CA SER A 418 7.95 -4.09 8.07
C SER A 418 6.55 -4.04 7.47
N PHE A 419 6.37 -3.42 6.31
CA PHE A 419 5.11 -3.44 5.57
C PHE A 419 5.05 -4.62 4.62
N ILE A 420 4.01 -5.44 4.74
CA ILE A 420 3.77 -6.64 3.97
C ILE A 420 2.46 -6.46 3.20
N PHE A 421 2.55 -6.50 1.86
CA PHE A 421 1.38 -6.34 0.99
C PHE A 421 1.16 -7.56 0.13
N SER A 422 -0.08 -7.96 -0.02
CA SER A 422 -0.49 -8.95 -1.01
C SER A 422 -0.27 -8.42 -2.43
N SER A 423 0.21 -9.27 -3.36
CA SER A 423 0.63 -8.82 -4.70
C SER A 423 -0.49 -8.70 -5.72
N GLY A 424 -1.67 -9.31 -5.45
CA GLY A 424 -2.83 -9.36 -6.34
C GLY A 424 -3.15 -10.77 -6.83
N ASP A 425 -4.38 -10.98 -7.32
CA ASP A 425 -4.96 -12.30 -7.57
C ASP A 425 -5.24 -12.60 -9.05
N TYR A 426 -4.85 -11.68 -9.93
CA TYR A 426 -5.18 -11.75 -11.36
C TYR A 426 -3.94 -11.86 -12.26
N GLY A 427 -2.83 -12.37 -11.73
CA GLY A 427 -1.58 -12.56 -12.47
C GLY A 427 -0.99 -11.24 -12.99
N VAL A 428 -0.77 -11.14 -14.29
CA VAL A 428 -0.27 -9.91 -14.92
C VAL A 428 -1.36 -8.86 -15.18
N ALA A 429 -2.63 -9.18 -14.94
CA ALA A 429 -3.74 -8.25 -14.98
C ALA A 429 -3.92 -7.55 -13.62
N GLY A 430 -4.55 -6.39 -13.63
CA GLY A 430 -4.93 -5.67 -12.42
C GLY A 430 -6.21 -6.22 -11.79
N ASN A 431 -6.67 -5.56 -10.74
CA ASN A 431 -7.88 -5.90 -10.01
C ASN A 431 -9.07 -6.10 -10.95
N GLY A 432 -9.87 -7.15 -10.70
CA GLY A 432 -10.99 -7.52 -11.56
C GLY A 432 -10.57 -8.08 -12.94
N GLY A 433 -9.30 -8.47 -13.12
CA GLY A 433 -8.77 -8.98 -14.38
C GLY A 433 -8.57 -7.90 -15.45
N GLN A 434 -8.47 -6.63 -15.05
CA GLN A 434 -8.38 -5.49 -15.96
C GLN A 434 -6.98 -5.33 -16.55
N CYS A 435 -6.90 -5.12 -17.87
CA CYS A 435 -5.66 -4.83 -18.58
C CYS A 435 -5.71 -3.43 -19.18
N ILE A 436 -4.58 -2.73 -19.24
CA ILE A 436 -4.52 -1.37 -19.77
C ILE A 436 -4.80 -1.43 -21.29
N ALA A 437 -5.82 -0.70 -21.72
CA ALA A 437 -6.25 -0.69 -23.11
C ALA A 437 -5.21 -0.02 -24.04
N PRO A 438 -5.09 -0.43 -25.30
CA PRO A 438 -4.31 0.30 -26.29
C PRO A 438 -4.84 1.73 -26.45
N GLY A 439 -3.97 2.72 -26.30
CA GLY A 439 -4.35 4.14 -26.37
C GLY A 439 -5.08 4.67 -25.14
N ALA A 440 -4.98 3.98 -24.01
CA ALA A 440 -5.47 4.46 -22.72
C ALA A 440 -4.90 5.86 -22.40
N PRO A 441 -5.67 6.72 -21.69
CA PRO A 441 -5.18 8.04 -21.27
C PRO A 441 -4.01 7.89 -20.29
N PRO A 442 -3.28 8.97 -19.93
CA PRO A 442 -2.26 8.92 -18.91
C PRO A 442 -2.76 8.28 -17.59
N ALA A 443 -1.85 7.66 -16.83
CA ALA A 443 -2.16 7.09 -15.54
C ALA A 443 -2.78 8.14 -14.60
N GLY A 444 -3.82 7.77 -13.88
CA GLY A 444 -4.63 8.66 -13.06
C GLY A 444 -5.76 9.40 -13.80
N ASP A 445 -5.78 9.34 -15.12
CA ASP A 445 -6.87 9.90 -15.95
C ASP A 445 -7.84 8.78 -16.38
N TYR A 446 -9.00 8.71 -15.74
CA TYR A 446 -9.98 7.67 -16.05
C TYR A 446 -10.91 8.03 -17.19
N THR A 447 -11.07 7.07 -18.11
CA THR A 447 -12.17 7.06 -19.10
C THR A 447 -12.77 5.66 -19.17
N ASN A 448 -13.94 5.51 -19.78
CA ASN A 448 -14.55 4.19 -20.04
C ASN A 448 -13.70 3.28 -20.96
N THR A 449 -12.62 3.81 -21.52
CA THR A 449 -11.70 3.11 -22.43
C THR A 449 -10.32 2.87 -21.82
N THR A 450 -10.14 3.10 -20.52
CA THR A 450 -8.84 2.90 -19.83
C THR A 450 -8.49 1.43 -19.76
N TYR A 451 -9.48 0.55 -19.55
CA TYR A 451 -9.27 -0.87 -19.37
C TYR A 451 -10.01 -1.71 -20.40
N THR A 452 -9.44 -2.89 -20.64
CA THR A 452 -10.09 -3.97 -21.41
C THR A 452 -10.78 -4.94 -20.44
N ASP A 453 -11.48 -5.93 -20.99
CA ASP A 453 -12.13 -7.02 -20.28
C ASP A 453 -11.16 -8.14 -19.81
N GLY A 454 -9.84 -7.91 -19.91
CA GLY A 454 -8.82 -8.88 -19.53
C GLY A 454 -8.41 -9.86 -20.62
N THR A 455 -9.08 -9.85 -21.78
CA THR A 455 -8.74 -10.75 -22.90
C THR A 455 -7.58 -10.26 -23.75
N TYR A 456 -7.19 -9.00 -23.62
CA TYR A 456 -6.07 -8.36 -24.31
C TYR A 456 -5.61 -7.09 -23.57
N GLY A 457 -4.53 -6.46 -24.01
CA GLY A 457 -4.04 -5.20 -23.48
C GLY A 457 -2.67 -5.31 -22.83
N ARG A 458 -2.20 -4.22 -22.25
CA ARG A 458 -0.95 -4.18 -21.49
C ARG A 458 -1.18 -4.72 -20.09
N PHE A 459 -0.14 -5.30 -19.52
CA PHE A 459 -0.12 -5.74 -18.12
C PHE A 459 -0.35 -4.57 -17.18
N ASN A 460 -1.05 -4.83 -16.07
CA ASN A 460 -1.52 -3.80 -15.16
C ASN A 460 -1.05 -4.09 -13.73
N PRO A 461 0.14 -3.59 -13.35
CA PRO A 461 0.74 -3.85 -12.05
C PRO A 461 -0.11 -3.31 -10.89
N ALA A 462 0.10 -3.85 -9.70
CA ALA A 462 -0.60 -3.45 -8.48
C ALA A 462 0.25 -2.52 -7.61
N PHE A 463 -0.35 -1.44 -7.10
CA PHE A 463 0.23 -0.58 -6.06
C PHE A 463 -0.48 -0.85 -4.71
N PRO A 464 0.23 -0.90 -3.57
CA PRO A 464 1.63 -0.58 -3.28
C PRO A 464 2.66 -1.69 -3.57
N SER A 465 2.29 -2.84 -4.19
CA SER A 465 3.24 -3.92 -4.49
C SER A 465 4.42 -3.45 -5.36
N THR A 466 4.21 -2.45 -6.20
CA THR A 466 5.25 -1.80 -7.01
C THR A 466 6.13 -0.80 -6.24
N CYS A 467 5.75 -0.40 -5.01
CA CYS A 467 6.61 0.45 -4.18
C CYS A 467 7.88 -0.31 -3.75
N PRO A 468 9.09 0.25 -3.93
CA PRO A 468 10.34 -0.41 -3.56
C PRO A 468 10.62 -0.45 -2.04
N TYR A 469 9.76 0.10 -1.20
CA TYR A 469 9.98 0.23 0.24
C TYR A 469 9.01 -0.61 1.09
N ILE A 470 8.27 -1.50 0.46
CA ILE A 470 7.44 -2.53 1.09
C ILE A 470 7.88 -3.92 0.61
N THR A 471 7.42 -4.97 1.28
CA THR A 471 7.59 -6.35 0.82
C THR A 471 6.28 -6.84 0.20
N SER A 472 6.33 -7.15 -1.09
CA SER A 472 5.20 -7.70 -1.84
C SER A 472 5.21 -9.22 -1.78
N VAL A 473 4.07 -9.83 -1.44
CA VAL A 473 3.93 -11.28 -1.23
C VAL A 473 2.98 -11.87 -2.28
N GLY A 474 3.51 -12.76 -3.11
CA GLY A 474 2.77 -13.54 -4.09
C GLY A 474 2.15 -14.81 -3.49
N ALA A 475 1.46 -15.57 -4.34
CA ALA A 475 0.78 -16.78 -3.93
C ALA A 475 1.38 -18.03 -4.57
N THR A 476 1.57 -19.06 -3.73
CA THR A 476 1.82 -20.44 -4.16
C THR A 476 0.63 -21.34 -3.84
N GLN A 477 0.65 -22.55 -4.33
CA GLN A 477 -0.25 -23.64 -3.96
C GLN A 477 0.53 -24.93 -3.73
N VAL A 478 0.04 -25.81 -2.90
CA VAL A 478 0.55 -27.18 -2.85
C VAL A 478 0.13 -27.89 -4.14
N LYS A 479 1.09 -28.51 -4.83
CA LYS A 479 0.83 -29.23 -6.09
C LYS A 479 -0.29 -30.25 -5.91
N PRO A 480 -1.30 -30.28 -6.78
CA PRO A 480 -2.41 -31.20 -6.67
C PRO A 480 -1.95 -32.67 -6.55
N GLY A 481 -2.53 -33.41 -5.61
CA GLY A 481 -2.16 -34.81 -5.33
C GLY A 481 -0.86 -34.99 -4.54
N THR A 482 -0.25 -33.89 -4.04
CA THR A 482 1.00 -33.98 -3.27
C THR A 482 0.72 -34.22 -1.79
N ASN A 483 1.28 -35.32 -1.27
CA ASN A 483 1.35 -35.55 0.16
C ASN A 483 2.57 -34.82 0.74
N ILE A 484 2.33 -33.74 1.53
CA ILE A 484 3.42 -32.90 2.05
C ILE A 484 4.33 -33.64 3.03
N ILE A 485 3.82 -34.60 3.79
CA ILE A 485 4.65 -35.42 4.72
C ILE A 485 5.73 -36.12 3.92
N LYS A 486 5.35 -36.77 2.79
CA LYS A 486 6.29 -37.45 1.91
C LYS A 486 7.25 -36.47 1.24
N ALA A 487 6.73 -35.36 0.72
CA ALA A 487 7.55 -34.34 0.04
C ALA A 487 8.63 -33.75 0.97
N LEU A 488 8.28 -33.39 2.19
CA LEU A 488 9.22 -32.89 3.20
C LEU A 488 10.25 -33.97 3.60
N ALA A 489 9.81 -35.21 3.80
CA ALA A 489 10.72 -36.32 4.13
C ALA A 489 11.72 -36.64 3.01
N THR A 490 11.39 -36.33 1.76
CA THR A 490 12.26 -36.55 0.58
C THR A 490 12.95 -35.25 0.12
N HIS A 491 12.80 -34.15 0.81
CA HIS A 491 13.31 -32.82 0.44
C HIS A 491 12.89 -32.38 -0.97
N THR A 492 11.66 -32.73 -1.37
CA THR A 492 11.08 -32.33 -2.66
C THR A 492 10.21 -31.10 -2.46
N GLN A 493 10.36 -30.07 -3.31
CA GLN A 493 9.51 -28.86 -3.24
C GLN A 493 8.03 -29.22 -3.49
N PRO A 494 7.14 -29.08 -2.48
CA PRO A 494 5.74 -29.46 -2.60
C PRO A 494 4.88 -28.39 -3.28
N GLU A 495 5.38 -27.15 -3.40
CA GLU A 495 4.63 -26.01 -3.90
C GLU A 495 5.00 -25.64 -5.33
N GLU A 496 4.09 -24.98 -5.99
CA GLU A 496 4.21 -24.33 -7.30
C GLU A 496 3.52 -22.97 -7.22
N ALA A 497 3.64 -22.10 -8.24
CA ALA A 497 2.86 -20.87 -8.31
C ALA A 497 1.36 -21.17 -8.23
N CYS A 498 0.60 -20.31 -7.57
CA CYS A 498 -0.86 -20.48 -7.52
C CYS A 498 -1.46 -20.18 -8.89
N GLU A 499 -2.14 -21.18 -9.48
CA GLU A 499 -2.77 -21.07 -10.80
C GLU A 499 -4.05 -21.92 -10.95
N THR A 500 -4.51 -22.57 -9.86
CA THR A 500 -5.76 -23.35 -9.90
C THR A 500 -6.97 -22.58 -9.40
N VAL A 501 -6.79 -21.64 -8.49
CA VAL A 501 -7.87 -20.84 -7.87
C VAL A 501 -7.73 -19.35 -8.13
N ILE A 502 -6.50 -18.83 -8.11
CA ILE A 502 -6.10 -17.49 -8.52
C ILE A 502 -4.81 -17.55 -9.33
N TYR A 503 -4.37 -16.41 -9.85
CA TYR A 503 -3.02 -16.26 -10.42
C TYR A 503 -2.25 -15.27 -9.58
N SER A 504 -1.08 -15.68 -9.05
CA SER A 504 -0.20 -14.81 -8.26
C SER A 504 0.09 -13.50 -9.00
N GLY A 505 -0.27 -12.37 -8.41
CA GLY A 505 -0.01 -11.06 -8.99
C GLY A 505 1.49 -10.79 -9.10
N GLY A 506 1.93 -10.32 -10.26
CA GLY A 506 3.34 -10.03 -10.46
C GLY A 506 3.66 -9.36 -11.79
N GLY A 507 4.85 -8.75 -11.86
CA GLY A 507 5.28 -8.01 -13.03
C GLY A 507 6.26 -6.90 -12.72
N PHE A 508 6.16 -5.81 -13.48
CA PHE A 508 7.10 -4.68 -13.42
C PHE A 508 6.35 -3.35 -13.37
N SER A 509 6.78 -2.46 -12.49
CA SER A 509 6.23 -1.11 -12.34
C SER A 509 6.37 -0.28 -13.62
N ASN A 510 5.40 0.60 -13.85
CA ASN A 510 5.49 1.67 -14.83
C ASN A 510 6.00 2.99 -14.23
N VAL A 511 6.07 3.09 -12.89
CA VAL A 511 6.34 4.32 -12.14
C VAL A 511 7.66 4.26 -11.37
N PHE A 512 7.93 3.14 -10.69
CA PHE A 512 9.05 3.04 -9.76
C PHE A 512 10.32 2.48 -10.41
N PRO A 513 11.48 3.13 -10.18
CA PRO A 513 12.75 2.63 -10.67
C PRO A 513 13.15 1.34 -9.95
N LEU A 514 14.04 0.59 -10.59
CA LEU A 514 14.65 -0.62 -10.05
C LEU A 514 15.52 -0.28 -8.83
N PRO A 515 15.19 -0.76 -7.62
CA PRO A 515 16.00 -0.49 -6.44
C PRO A 515 17.32 -1.26 -6.49
N SER A 516 18.36 -0.69 -5.85
CA SER A 516 19.71 -1.27 -5.85
C SER A 516 19.75 -2.70 -5.34
N TYR A 517 19.03 -3.00 -4.27
CA TYR A 517 18.98 -4.35 -3.67
C TYR A 517 18.40 -5.42 -4.60
N GLN A 518 17.51 -5.04 -5.54
CA GLN A 518 16.84 -5.97 -6.46
C GLN A 518 17.59 -6.12 -7.80
N SER A 519 18.50 -5.21 -8.10
CA SER A 519 19.09 -5.05 -9.44
C SER A 519 19.73 -6.32 -9.99
N ALA A 520 20.45 -7.09 -9.15
CA ALA A 520 21.10 -8.32 -9.58
C ALA A 520 20.08 -9.41 -9.95
N ALA A 521 19.02 -9.56 -9.17
CA ALA A 521 17.95 -10.53 -9.36
C ALA A 521 17.17 -10.25 -10.66
N VAL A 522 16.67 -9.04 -10.83
CA VAL A 522 15.87 -8.65 -12.01
C VAL A 522 16.70 -8.78 -13.29
N LYS A 523 17.92 -8.24 -13.32
CA LYS A 523 18.80 -8.36 -14.51
C LYS A 523 19.19 -9.79 -14.80
N GLY A 524 19.39 -10.61 -13.75
CA GLY A 524 19.66 -12.03 -13.86
C GLY A 524 18.48 -12.77 -14.51
N TRP A 525 17.26 -12.48 -14.06
CA TRP A 525 16.06 -13.07 -14.64
C TRP A 525 15.87 -12.72 -16.11
N PHE A 526 15.95 -11.44 -16.49
CA PHE A 526 15.85 -11.03 -17.91
C PHE A 526 16.92 -11.67 -18.80
N LYS A 527 18.12 -11.87 -18.28
CA LYS A 527 19.21 -12.52 -19.02
C LYS A 527 18.97 -14.00 -19.25
N ASN A 528 18.47 -14.71 -18.23
CA ASN A 528 18.38 -16.16 -18.23
C ASN A 528 16.99 -16.66 -18.68
N HIS A 529 15.95 -15.86 -18.47
CA HIS A 529 14.54 -16.19 -18.71
C HIS A 529 13.82 -15.06 -19.45
N PRO A 530 14.30 -14.62 -20.63
CA PRO A 530 13.71 -13.49 -21.33
C PRO A 530 12.25 -13.78 -21.68
N PRO A 531 11.29 -12.91 -21.26
CA PRO A 531 9.88 -13.12 -21.57
C PRO A 531 9.62 -12.90 -23.07
N PRO A 532 8.63 -13.57 -23.66
CA PRO A 532 8.32 -13.47 -25.09
C PRO A 532 7.51 -12.20 -25.45
N TYR A 533 7.53 -11.18 -24.60
CA TYR A 533 6.72 -9.96 -24.74
C TYR A 533 7.59 -8.72 -24.91
N GLY A 534 7.11 -7.78 -25.73
CA GLY A 534 7.73 -6.48 -25.95
C GLY A 534 7.17 -5.37 -25.05
N ALA A 535 7.61 -4.15 -25.28
CA ALA A 535 7.15 -2.95 -24.57
C ALA A 535 5.66 -2.63 -24.79
N ASP A 536 5.04 -3.25 -25.77
CA ASP A 536 3.59 -3.19 -26.02
C ASP A 536 2.76 -3.92 -24.97
N ARG A 537 3.40 -4.82 -24.17
CA ARG A 537 2.73 -5.61 -23.14
C ARG A 537 3.08 -5.16 -21.74
N PHE A 538 4.33 -4.84 -21.44
CA PHE A 538 4.77 -4.44 -20.11
C PHE A 538 6.00 -3.51 -20.19
N ASN A 539 6.41 -2.95 -19.07
CA ASN A 539 7.64 -2.19 -18.99
C ASN A 539 8.86 -3.13 -19.03
N ASN A 540 9.40 -3.34 -20.22
CA ASN A 540 10.53 -4.24 -20.46
C ASN A 540 11.90 -3.52 -20.44
N SER A 541 11.97 -2.31 -19.87
CA SER A 541 13.21 -1.50 -19.81
C SER A 541 14.32 -2.13 -18.97
N GLN A 542 14.00 -3.11 -18.12
CA GLN A 542 14.91 -3.71 -17.10
C GLN A 542 15.43 -2.69 -16.07
N GLN A 543 14.75 -1.55 -15.96
CA GLN A 543 15.13 -0.43 -15.09
C GLN A 543 14.03 -0.11 -14.07
N THR A 544 13.01 -0.96 -13.94
CA THR A 544 11.88 -0.75 -13.04
C THR A 544 11.73 -1.86 -12.02
N ARG A 545 11.10 -1.52 -10.89
CA ARG A 545 10.77 -2.40 -9.79
C ARG A 545 9.99 -3.61 -10.28
N GLY A 546 10.49 -4.83 -10.00
CA GLY A 546 9.80 -6.08 -10.21
C GLY A 546 9.13 -6.58 -8.93
N PHE A 547 7.96 -7.22 -9.03
CA PHE A 547 7.24 -7.81 -7.90
C PHE A 547 6.59 -9.14 -8.31
N PRO A 548 6.26 -10.03 -7.33
CA PRO A 548 6.46 -9.92 -5.88
C PRO A 548 7.93 -10.08 -5.46
N ASP A 549 8.22 -9.78 -4.17
CA ASP A 549 9.54 -10.04 -3.58
C ASP A 549 9.69 -11.49 -3.15
N VAL A 550 8.66 -12.02 -2.52
CA VAL A 550 8.56 -13.36 -1.95
C VAL A 550 7.14 -13.89 -2.16
N SER A 551 6.89 -15.15 -1.78
CA SER A 551 5.56 -15.74 -1.81
C SER A 551 5.28 -16.58 -0.56
N ALA A 552 4.01 -16.89 -0.35
CA ALA A 552 3.57 -17.93 0.56
C ALA A 552 2.33 -18.64 -0.04
N ASN A 553 1.88 -19.74 0.56
CA ASN A 553 0.66 -20.40 0.10
C ASN A 553 -0.53 -19.42 0.12
N GLY A 554 -1.32 -19.41 -0.95
CA GLY A 554 -2.50 -18.56 -1.12
C GLY A 554 -3.73 -19.34 -1.61
N ALA A 555 -3.73 -20.67 -1.48
CA ALA A 555 -4.79 -21.50 -2.04
C ALA A 555 -5.47 -22.37 -0.98
N ASN A 556 -6.78 -22.48 -1.07
CA ASN A 556 -7.61 -23.44 -0.34
C ASN A 556 -7.55 -23.33 1.20
N TYR A 557 -7.47 -22.13 1.74
CA TYR A 557 -7.49 -21.88 3.17
C TYR A 557 -8.84 -22.21 3.78
N VAL A 558 -8.85 -23.00 4.85
CA VAL A 558 -10.05 -23.27 5.64
C VAL A 558 -10.30 -22.08 6.55
N VAL A 559 -11.38 -21.33 6.30
CA VAL A 559 -11.76 -20.10 7.02
C VAL A 559 -13.20 -20.23 7.51
N ALA A 560 -13.50 -19.81 8.72
CA ALA A 560 -14.86 -19.70 9.22
C ALA A 560 -15.42 -18.34 8.81
N VAL A 561 -16.47 -18.32 8.01
CA VAL A 561 -17.18 -17.12 7.57
C VAL A 561 -18.68 -17.35 7.64
N ASP A 562 -19.43 -16.41 8.19
CA ASP A 562 -20.91 -16.52 8.34
C ASP A 562 -21.35 -17.80 9.06
N GLY A 563 -20.64 -18.21 10.10
CA GLY A 563 -20.94 -19.39 10.90
C GLY A 563 -20.63 -20.72 10.20
N GLN A 564 -19.93 -20.70 9.06
CA GLN A 564 -19.60 -21.89 8.28
C GLN A 564 -18.13 -21.86 7.87
N PHE A 565 -17.56 -23.06 7.64
CA PHE A 565 -16.24 -23.12 7.02
C PHE A 565 -16.36 -23.06 5.50
N ALA A 566 -15.50 -22.22 4.90
CA ALA A 566 -15.33 -22.09 3.46
C ALA A 566 -13.85 -22.31 3.09
N LEU A 567 -13.59 -22.63 1.83
CA LEU A 567 -12.24 -22.55 1.27
C LEU A 567 -12.05 -21.16 0.66
N VAL A 568 -11.04 -20.44 1.17
CA VAL A 568 -10.70 -19.09 0.72
C VAL A 568 -9.30 -19.10 0.10
N TYR A 569 -9.06 -18.22 -0.82
CA TYR A 569 -7.81 -18.12 -1.56
C TYR A 569 -7.52 -16.66 -1.88
N GLY A 570 -6.26 -16.36 -2.17
CA GLY A 570 -5.79 -15.03 -2.50
C GLY A 570 -4.35 -14.82 -2.05
N THR A 571 -3.68 -13.87 -2.65
CA THR A 571 -2.45 -13.31 -2.07
C THR A 571 -2.73 -12.65 -0.72
N SER A 572 -4.00 -12.34 -0.45
CA SER A 572 -4.55 -11.97 0.85
C SER A 572 -4.31 -13.02 1.95
N ALA A 573 -4.35 -14.31 1.60
CA ALA A 573 -3.97 -15.38 2.54
C ALA A 573 -2.44 -15.45 2.74
N SER A 574 -1.67 -15.17 1.70
CA SER A 574 -0.21 -15.27 1.71
C SER A 574 0.45 -14.21 2.58
N ALA A 575 -0.03 -12.96 2.52
CA ALA A 575 0.56 -11.83 3.20
C ALA A 575 0.53 -11.96 4.74
N PRO A 576 -0.60 -12.25 5.41
CA PRO A 576 -0.66 -12.40 6.87
C PRO A 576 0.14 -13.62 7.37
N VAL A 577 0.26 -14.69 6.57
CA VAL A 577 1.12 -15.84 6.91
C VAL A 577 2.60 -15.43 6.90
N PHE A 578 3.03 -14.74 5.85
CA PHE A 578 4.40 -14.24 5.77
C PHE A 578 4.70 -13.24 6.88
N ALA A 579 3.79 -12.31 7.16
CA ALA A 579 3.87 -11.36 8.27
C ALA A 579 3.96 -12.06 9.63
N SER A 580 3.21 -13.15 9.82
CA SER A 580 3.30 -13.99 11.03
C SER A 580 4.70 -14.58 11.20
N ILE A 581 5.29 -15.11 10.14
CA ILE A 581 6.66 -15.66 10.15
C ILE A 581 7.69 -14.60 10.54
N LEU A 582 7.60 -13.39 10.00
CA LEU A 582 8.47 -12.27 10.39
C LEU A 582 8.26 -11.88 11.86
N THR A 583 7.02 -11.91 12.34
CA THR A 583 6.71 -11.64 13.74
C THR A 583 7.37 -12.66 14.66
N LEU A 584 7.39 -13.94 14.29
CA LEU A 584 8.10 -14.99 15.05
C LEU A 584 9.63 -14.82 15.01
N ILE A 585 10.18 -14.35 13.91
CA ILE A 585 11.62 -14.00 13.81
C ILE A 585 11.93 -12.81 14.73
N ASN A 586 11.09 -11.77 14.72
CA ASN A 586 11.20 -10.64 15.64
C ASN A 586 11.14 -11.08 17.11
N GLU A 587 10.24 -12.03 17.42
CA GLU A 587 10.12 -12.65 18.73
C GLU A 587 11.47 -13.19 19.22
N ALA A 588 12.10 -14.01 18.39
CA ALA A 588 13.40 -14.61 18.71
C ALA A 588 14.53 -13.58 18.85
N ARG A 589 14.54 -12.54 17.99
CA ARG A 589 15.54 -11.45 18.07
C ARG A 589 15.39 -10.64 19.34
N LEU A 590 14.17 -10.22 19.67
CA LEU A 590 13.88 -9.44 20.87
C LEU A 590 14.17 -10.23 22.14
N ALA A 591 13.89 -11.55 22.15
CA ALA A 591 14.20 -12.42 23.28
C ALA A 591 15.71 -12.46 23.64
N ILE A 592 16.59 -12.23 22.67
CA ILE A 592 18.04 -12.15 22.90
C ILE A 592 18.57 -10.70 22.94
N GLY A 593 17.68 -9.71 23.07
CA GLY A 593 18.04 -8.29 23.20
C GLY A 593 18.38 -7.57 21.90
N LYS A 594 18.14 -8.19 20.74
CA LYS A 594 18.30 -7.53 19.42
C LYS A 594 17.06 -6.72 19.04
N LYS A 595 17.17 -5.86 18.03
CA LYS A 595 16.06 -5.08 17.48
C LYS A 595 15.22 -5.93 16.51
N SER A 596 14.00 -5.45 16.18
CA SER A 596 13.19 -6.02 15.08
C SER A 596 13.94 -5.95 13.75
N VAL A 597 13.51 -6.75 12.78
CA VAL A 597 14.18 -6.84 11.46
C VAL A 597 13.99 -5.57 10.60
N GLY A 598 12.87 -4.84 10.78
CA GLY A 598 12.55 -3.67 9.96
C GLY A 598 12.25 -4.04 8.49
N PHE A 599 12.65 -3.16 7.56
CA PHE A 599 12.48 -3.39 6.13
C PHE A 599 13.41 -4.54 5.66
N ILE A 600 12.82 -5.62 5.13
CA ILE A 600 13.56 -6.88 4.94
C ILE A 600 14.16 -7.07 3.54
N ASN A 601 13.67 -6.35 2.50
CA ASN A 601 14.04 -6.67 1.13
C ASN A 601 15.55 -6.67 0.86
N PRO A 602 16.35 -5.70 1.37
CA PRO A 602 17.81 -5.74 1.17
C PRO A 602 18.45 -7.03 1.69
N THR A 603 18.03 -7.50 2.86
CA THR A 603 18.49 -8.77 3.43
C THR A 603 17.97 -9.98 2.64
N ALA A 604 16.70 -9.95 2.22
CA ALA A 604 16.08 -11.04 1.46
C ALA A 604 16.80 -11.28 0.12
N TYR A 605 17.08 -10.21 -0.62
CA TYR A 605 17.75 -10.29 -1.92
C TYR A 605 19.27 -10.58 -1.82
N ALA A 606 19.89 -10.22 -0.70
CA ALA A 606 21.29 -10.57 -0.44
C ALA A 606 21.49 -12.06 -0.11
N HIS A 607 20.43 -12.73 0.34
CA HIS A 607 20.47 -14.14 0.80
C HIS A 607 19.41 -15.00 0.10
N PRO A 608 19.46 -15.20 -1.22
CA PRO A 608 18.48 -16.03 -1.93
C PRO A 608 18.47 -17.50 -1.49
N GLU A 609 19.55 -17.99 -0.87
CA GLU A 609 19.69 -19.38 -0.39
C GLU A 609 18.84 -19.71 0.85
N VAL A 610 18.23 -18.72 1.48
CA VAL A 610 17.37 -18.96 2.66
C VAL A 610 15.90 -19.16 2.30
N TRP A 611 15.55 -19.08 1.03
CA TRP A 611 14.19 -19.27 0.51
C TRP A 611 14.02 -20.68 -0.08
N ASN A 612 12.77 -21.12 -0.18
CA ASN A 612 12.39 -22.29 -0.94
C ASN A 612 12.01 -21.82 -2.35
N ASP A 613 12.91 -22.00 -3.29
CA ASP A 613 12.74 -21.56 -4.68
C ASP A 613 11.57 -22.28 -5.37
N ILE A 614 10.71 -21.52 -6.06
CA ILE A 614 9.53 -22.03 -6.79
C ILE A 614 9.78 -21.89 -8.28
N THR A 615 9.86 -23.04 -8.97
CA THR A 615 10.28 -23.08 -10.38
C THR A 615 9.21 -23.61 -11.33
N GLN A 616 7.97 -23.74 -10.87
CA GLN A 616 6.84 -24.26 -11.64
C GLN A 616 5.62 -23.35 -11.52
N GLY A 617 4.85 -23.27 -12.61
CA GLY A 617 3.66 -22.46 -12.73
C GLY A 617 3.91 -21.09 -13.37
N GLY A 618 2.86 -20.25 -13.42
CA GLY A 618 2.88 -18.95 -14.07
C GLY A 618 1.79 -18.02 -13.55
N ASN A 619 1.72 -16.81 -14.11
CA ASN A 619 0.76 -15.79 -13.69
C ASN A 619 0.01 -15.21 -14.88
N GLN A 620 -0.68 -16.04 -15.63
CA GLN A 620 -1.43 -15.67 -16.82
C GLN A 620 -2.43 -14.52 -16.60
N GLY A 621 -2.63 -13.75 -17.66
CA GLY A 621 -3.55 -12.60 -17.70
C GLY A 621 -3.43 -11.84 -19.01
N CYS A 622 -4.34 -10.91 -19.26
CA CYS A 622 -4.37 -10.05 -20.44
C CYS A 622 -4.29 -10.83 -21.78
N GLY A 623 -4.91 -12.01 -21.84
CA GLY A 623 -4.87 -12.89 -23.03
C GLY A 623 -3.52 -13.53 -23.30
N THR A 624 -2.65 -13.66 -22.28
CA THR A 624 -1.32 -14.24 -22.38
C THR A 624 -1.07 -15.27 -21.27
N PRO A 625 -0.09 -16.18 -21.41
CA PRO A 625 0.38 -17.02 -20.32
C PRO A 625 1.03 -16.26 -19.16
N GLY A 626 1.21 -14.94 -19.27
CA GLY A 626 1.95 -14.17 -18.28
C GLY A 626 3.43 -14.51 -18.21
N PHE A 627 4.02 -14.36 -17.04
CA PHE A 627 5.38 -14.80 -16.76
C PHE A 627 5.36 -16.22 -16.19
N SER A 628 6.50 -16.90 -16.25
CA SER A 628 6.68 -18.23 -15.68
C SER A 628 7.61 -18.18 -14.48
N SER A 629 7.33 -19.00 -13.48
CA SER A 629 8.26 -19.24 -12.37
C SER A 629 9.55 -19.87 -12.89
N ALA A 630 10.68 -19.45 -12.34
CA ALA A 630 12.01 -19.84 -12.79
C ALA A 630 12.99 -19.90 -11.62
N THR A 631 14.14 -20.53 -11.81
CA THR A 631 15.18 -20.59 -10.77
C THR A 631 15.66 -19.20 -10.37
N GLY A 632 15.70 -18.95 -9.08
CA GLY A 632 16.01 -17.66 -8.47
C GLY A 632 14.79 -16.75 -8.41
N TRP A 633 14.99 -15.44 -8.40
CA TRP A 633 13.87 -14.51 -8.41
C TRP A 633 13.14 -14.51 -9.76
N ASP A 634 11.82 -14.52 -9.73
CA ASP A 634 10.95 -14.36 -10.90
C ASP A 634 9.73 -13.47 -10.58
N PRO A 635 9.06 -12.87 -11.58
CA PRO A 635 7.92 -11.99 -11.38
C PRO A 635 6.57 -12.74 -11.19
N VAL A 636 6.60 -13.95 -10.64
CA VAL A 636 5.43 -14.76 -10.29
C VAL A 636 5.43 -15.07 -8.81
N THR A 637 6.58 -15.57 -8.30
CA THR A 637 6.75 -16.06 -6.94
C THR A 637 7.88 -15.37 -6.17
N GLY A 638 8.53 -14.37 -6.79
CA GLY A 638 9.65 -13.67 -6.17
C GLY A 638 10.84 -14.60 -5.89
N LEU A 639 11.46 -14.45 -4.72
CA LEU A 639 12.55 -15.33 -4.24
C LEU A 639 12.06 -16.72 -3.80
N GLY A 640 10.74 -16.95 -3.81
CA GLY A 640 10.11 -18.18 -3.35
C GLY A 640 9.47 -18.06 -1.97
N THR A 641 9.20 -19.21 -1.32
CA THR A 641 8.49 -19.28 -0.05
C THR A 641 9.45 -19.35 1.15
N PRO A 642 9.02 -18.95 2.37
CA PRO A 642 9.91 -18.89 3.52
C PRO A 642 10.42 -20.27 3.94
N ASN A 643 11.73 -20.35 4.26
CA ASN A 643 12.30 -21.45 5.03
C ASN A 643 12.64 -20.91 6.43
N PHE A 644 11.74 -21.11 7.37
CA PHE A 644 11.85 -20.48 8.70
C PHE A 644 13.16 -20.81 9.42
N PRO A 645 13.65 -22.05 9.47
CA PRO A 645 14.93 -22.34 10.12
C PRO A 645 16.10 -21.57 9.54
N LYS A 646 16.17 -21.45 8.20
CA LYS A 646 17.25 -20.69 7.54
C LYS A 646 17.11 -19.19 7.78
N LEU A 647 15.90 -18.66 7.64
CA LEU A 647 15.59 -17.25 7.91
C LEU A 647 15.90 -16.89 9.36
N LEU A 648 15.47 -17.71 10.32
CA LEU A 648 15.74 -17.49 11.73
C LEU A 648 17.25 -17.48 12.02
N LYS A 649 17.98 -18.45 11.49
CA LYS A 649 19.44 -18.50 11.62
C LYS A 649 20.10 -17.25 11.07
N LEU A 650 19.70 -16.83 9.87
CA LEU A 650 20.21 -15.61 9.24
C LEU A 650 19.96 -14.40 10.13
N TYR A 651 18.70 -14.12 10.45
CA TYR A 651 18.34 -12.92 11.21
C TYR A 651 18.89 -12.92 12.64
N LEU A 652 19.08 -14.08 13.26
CA LEU A 652 19.78 -14.16 14.56
C LEU A 652 21.28 -13.91 14.44
N SER A 653 21.91 -14.10 13.28
CA SER A 653 23.32 -13.78 13.07
C SER A 653 23.58 -12.30 12.84
N LEU A 654 22.60 -11.56 12.31
CA LEU A 654 22.73 -10.11 12.06
C LEU A 654 22.75 -9.31 13.38
N PRO A 655 23.32 -8.09 13.41
CA PRO A 655 23.41 -7.22 14.59
C PRO A 655 22.11 -7.00 15.34
#